data_8201d305109440f90f04e38d73ab7845
#
_entry.id   8201d305109440f90f04e38d73ab7845
#
_cell.length_a   1.000
_cell.length_b   1.000
_cell.length_c   1.000
_cell.angle_alpha   90.00
_cell.angle_beta   90.00
_cell.angle_gamma   90.00
#
_symmetry.space_group_name_H-M   'P 1'
#
loop_
_entity.id
_entity.type
_entity.pdbx_description
1 polymer ?
#
loop_
_entity_poly.entity_id
_entity_poly.type
_entity_poly.pdbx_seq_one_letter_code
_entity_poly.pdbx_strand_id
1 'polypeptide(L)'
;MKHTQKKLNSKANKNLHKLFLFAAGAVCVCVLGAVIILGAAAIGIFDACIDTAPDVSASDIVATGQSSFVYDSEGNQIAKLVASNSNRISVTLDEVPEDLQHAFVAIEDSRFYEHNGIDIIGIIRAVVSGVRNGFNFTSGASTITQQLIKNTVFEDFVNESTLESITRKIQEWYLAIKLSNELSKDEVLIRYLNTINLGQNCLGVQAASLRYFNKDVSELTLSECAVIATITKSPSGYNPIKNPEKNAERREEVLDSMLEQGYITQAEYDEAMADDPYTRIQAVNELYTSEDSVTSYFVDAVTDQVYDDLVEAGYTESEAYSLLYSGGITINTTLIQDIQDIVDEVVNDESNYAVTYYELEYALSVTRANGDVEHFSTEMMQIYLKEIGYSENGYSTSSPMLFASEEAADAAIAVYQESVLEEGDEILAESITLTLEPQTSVCIIDQSTGYVVALSGGRGEKTVSKAFNRATDATRQPGSCFKVLSAYAPTLDNGYTLADTIMDSAFAYTNAGNDSDNRLVSNWWTGGYRGLLSLRYGIQWSANVVTVKLLTMITPRMGMDYLLNFGFTTLLSETDENGNTDVTQALCLGGITNGVTNLELTAAYASIANGGTYIEPTLYTTVLDSSGNVILDRTSGETRQTVKDTTAWLLIDAMRDCASSGTGTRANFSGQDVAVKTGTTSDNLDVWVSGFTGYYTCSIWLGYDNNNKSGGLSSSETKTHLNMWNQIMSQIHDDLDYETIMEKPEDIVQVQVCSKSGKLPIAGVCDGCVTTEYFAAGTEPTEYCDVHWVGWICNETGLPATDYCPNATYGICEVLPLQDESLWEGLEAAGSSIGGEVTYCYHTYDYMMATYGYAEILHTNASAAAADTSTVTEETTETTDTGQDDGE
;
A
#
# COMPACT_ATOMS: atom_id res chain seq x y z
N MET A 1 -41.73 -62.85 -11.26
CA MET A 1 -42.78 -61.99 -11.85
C MET A 1 -44.22 -62.34 -11.45
N LYS A 2 -44.65 -63.66 -11.26
CA LYS A 2 -46.02 -64.03 -10.89
C LYS A 2 -46.43 -63.61 -9.45
N HIS A 3 -45.52 -63.39 -8.51
CA HIS A 3 -45.85 -63.01 -7.11
C HIS A 3 -46.10 -61.56 -6.94
N THR A 4 -45.54 -60.66 -7.79
CA THR A 4 -45.71 -59.24 -7.73
C THR A 4 -47.05 -58.74 -8.28
N GLN A 5 -47.57 -59.40 -9.28
CA GLN A 5 -48.87 -59.11 -9.85
C GLN A 5 -50.06 -59.49 -8.93
N LYS A 6 -49.89 -60.55 -8.09
CA LYS A 6 -50.93 -60.98 -7.15
C LYS A 6 -51.09 -60.04 -5.95
N LYS A 7 -50.04 -59.33 -5.54
CA LYS A 7 -50.06 -58.31 -4.49
C LYS A 7 -50.68 -56.99 -4.98
N LEU A 8 -50.46 -56.63 -6.24
CA LEU A 8 -51.00 -55.40 -6.84
C LEU A 8 -52.53 -55.44 -7.06
N ASN A 9 -53.11 -56.64 -7.11
CA ASN A 9 -54.51 -56.85 -7.39
C ASN A 9 -55.36 -57.02 -6.14
N SER A 10 -54.85 -56.87 -4.92
CA SER A 10 -55.65 -57.00 -3.71
C SER A 10 -56.52 -55.69 -3.57
N LYS A 11 -57.74 -55.84 -3.08
CA LYS A 11 -58.67 -54.70 -2.91
C LYS A 11 -58.07 -53.60 -2.02
N ALA A 12 -57.25 -53.96 -1.07
CA ALA A 12 -56.51 -53.03 -0.20
C ALA A 12 -55.48 -52.22 -0.95
N ASN A 13 -54.70 -52.82 -1.87
CA ASN A 13 -53.67 -52.07 -2.66
C ASN A 13 -54.32 -51.13 -3.71
N LYS A 14 -55.55 -51.58 -4.25
CA LYS A 14 -56.27 -50.67 -5.16
C LYS A 14 -56.85 -49.46 -4.45
N ASN A 15 -57.26 -49.63 -3.18
CA ASN A 15 -57.74 -48.46 -2.39
C ASN A 15 -56.60 -47.58 -1.92
N LEU A 16 -55.40 -48.10 -1.55
CA LEU A 16 -54.25 -47.39 -1.21
C LEU A 16 -53.69 -46.57 -2.41
N HIS A 17 -53.71 -47.19 -3.61
CA HIS A 17 -53.31 -46.50 -4.84
C HIS A 17 -54.27 -45.37 -5.23
N LYS A 18 -55.64 -45.57 -5.03
CA LYS A 18 -56.60 -44.51 -5.22
C LYS A 18 -56.42 -43.38 -4.22
N LEU A 19 -56.15 -43.70 -2.93
CA LEU A 19 -55.86 -42.71 -1.91
C LEU A 19 -54.58 -41.91 -2.21
N PHE A 20 -53.53 -42.59 -2.68
CA PHE A 20 -52.28 -41.95 -3.12
C PHE A 20 -52.52 -41.06 -4.35
N LEU A 21 -53.28 -41.48 -5.34
CA LEU A 21 -53.62 -40.65 -6.51
C LEU A 21 -54.49 -39.44 -6.12
N PHE A 22 -55.37 -39.63 -5.15
CA PHE A 22 -56.19 -38.51 -4.64
C PHE A 22 -55.34 -37.52 -3.83
N ALA A 23 -54.45 -37.97 -2.99
CA ALA A 23 -53.51 -37.15 -2.23
C ALA A 23 -52.53 -36.41 -3.17
N ALA A 24 -51.98 -37.10 -4.17
CA ALA A 24 -51.12 -36.49 -5.20
C ALA A 24 -51.90 -35.44 -6.02
N GLY A 25 -53.13 -35.71 -6.38
CA GLY A 25 -54.00 -34.73 -7.06
C GLY A 25 -54.31 -33.51 -6.20
N ALA A 26 -54.58 -33.73 -4.90
CA ALA A 26 -54.80 -32.60 -3.96
C ALA A 26 -53.51 -31.73 -3.80
N VAL A 27 -52.33 -32.37 -3.70
CA VAL A 27 -51.06 -31.64 -3.66
C VAL A 27 -50.82 -30.86 -4.95
N CYS A 28 -51.08 -31.47 -6.12
CA CYS A 28 -50.96 -30.75 -7.40
C CYS A 28 -51.94 -29.56 -7.50
N VAL A 29 -53.15 -29.65 -7.01
CA VAL A 29 -54.12 -28.54 -6.98
C VAL A 29 -53.64 -27.44 -6.01
N CYS A 30 -53.11 -27.80 -4.86
CA CYS A 30 -52.57 -26.82 -3.91
C CYS A 30 -51.35 -26.09 -4.49
N VAL A 31 -50.47 -26.84 -5.17
CA VAL A 31 -49.29 -26.24 -5.85
C VAL A 31 -49.72 -25.32 -6.98
N LEU A 32 -50.69 -25.75 -7.81
CA LEU A 32 -51.23 -24.90 -8.85
C LEU A 32 -51.93 -23.65 -8.27
N GLY A 33 -52.68 -23.78 -7.19
CA GLY A 33 -53.29 -22.66 -6.49
C GLY A 33 -52.28 -21.68 -5.93
N ALA A 34 -51.22 -22.19 -5.32
CA ALA A 34 -50.09 -21.37 -4.84
C ALA A 34 -49.38 -20.65 -5.98
N VAL A 35 -49.13 -21.31 -7.11
CA VAL A 35 -48.53 -20.71 -8.31
C VAL A 35 -49.41 -19.60 -8.90
N ILE A 36 -50.75 -19.78 -8.91
CA ILE A 36 -51.68 -18.75 -9.39
C ILE A 36 -51.71 -17.56 -8.44
N ILE A 37 -51.71 -17.76 -7.12
CA ILE A 37 -51.69 -16.68 -6.13
C ILE A 37 -50.35 -15.92 -6.18
N LEU A 38 -49.24 -16.62 -6.27
CA LEU A 38 -47.92 -16.00 -6.41
C LEU A 38 -47.81 -15.24 -7.75
N GLY A 39 -48.35 -15.80 -8.83
CA GLY A 39 -48.42 -15.13 -10.13
C GLY A 39 -49.26 -13.85 -10.10
N ALA A 40 -50.42 -13.87 -9.45
CA ALA A 40 -51.28 -12.67 -9.32
C ALA A 40 -50.63 -11.59 -8.43
N ALA A 41 -49.96 -12.01 -7.35
CA ALA A 41 -49.21 -11.07 -6.51
C ALA A 41 -48.01 -10.46 -7.28
N ALA A 42 -47.29 -11.29 -8.05
CA ALA A 42 -46.18 -10.80 -8.90
C ALA A 42 -46.66 -9.78 -9.96
N ILE A 43 -47.82 -10.01 -10.60
CA ILE A 43 -48.39 -9.09 -11.55
C ILE A 43 -48.76 -7.77 -10.86
N GLY A 44 -49.35 -7.82 -9.65
CA GLY A 44 -49.73 -6.59 -8.90
C GLY A 44 -48.50 -5.77 -8.46
N ILE A 45 -47.39 -6.43 -8.10
CA ILE A 45 -46.11 -5.76 -7.81
C ILE A 45 -45.55 -5.15 -9.10
N PHE A 46 -45.60 -5.89 -10.19
CA PHE A 46 -45.09 -5.42 -11.49
C PHE A 46 -45.81 -4.17 -11.96
N ASP A 47 -47.18 -4.15 -11.91
CA ASP A 47 -47.96 -2.99 -12.27
C ASP A 47 -47.69 -1.79 -11.35
N ALA A 48 -47.51 -1.99 -10.04
CA ALA A 48 -47.18 -0.92 -9.10
C ALA A 48 -45.77 -0.33 -9.37
N CYS A 49 -44.80 -1.14 -9.79
CA CYS A 49 -43.47 -0.66 -10.18
C CYS A 49 -43.53 0.15 -11.48
N ILE A 50 -44.35 -0.25 -12.45
CA ILE A 50 -44.53 0.48 -13.72
C ILE A 50 -45.21 1.83 -13.51
N ASP A 51 -46.22 1.91 -12.64
CA ASP A 51 -46.94 3.15 -12.35
C ASP A 51 -46.03 4.25 -11.76
N THR A 52 -44.89 3.85 -11.18
CA THR A 52 -43.90 4.77 -10.62
C THR A 52 -42.69 4.97 -11.54
N ALA A 53 -42.68 4.36 -12.73
CA ALA A 53 -41.57 4.54 -13.67
C ALA A 53 -41.48 5.97 -14.21
N PRO A 54 -40.28 6.56 -14.36
CA PRO A 54 -40.14 7.87 -14.97
C PRO A 54 -40.72 7.89 -16.39
N ASP A 55 -41.35 8.99 -16.78
CA ASP A 55 -41.86 9.14 -18.16
C ASP A 55 -40.73 9.67 -19.04
N VAL A 56 -40.05 8.73 -19.69
CA VAL A 56 -38.85 8.99 -20.49
C VAL A 56 -39.19 8.76 -21.96
N SER A 57 -38.80 9.69 -22.82
CA SER A 57 -38.87 9.60 -24.28
C SER A 57 -37.47 9.36 -24.88
N ALA A 58 -37.40 8.97 -26.15
CA ALA A 58 -36.14 8.79 -26.83
C ALA A 58 -35.25 10.06 -26.87
N SER A 59 -35.82 11.25 -26.74
CA SER A 59 -35.09 12.53 -26.66
C SER A 59 -34.45 12.78 -25.30
N ASP A 60 -34.93 12.13 -24.27
CA ASP A 60 -34.44 12.33 -22.90
C ASP A 60 -33.25 11.43 -22.56
N ILE A 61 -32.93 10.47 -23.44
CA ILE A 61 -31.76 9.59 -23.31
C ILE A 61 -30.53 10.30 -23.90
N VAL A 62 -30.19 11.39 -23.26
CA VAL A 62 -28.93 12.12 -23.44
C VAL A 62 -28.28 12.18 -22.08
N ALA A 63 -27.00 11.82 -21.98
CA ALA A 63 -26.29 11.89 -20.71
C ALA A 63 -26.23 13.35 -20.21
N THR A 64 -27.02 13.63 -19.18
CA THR A 64 -26.98 14.88 -18.42
C THR A 64 -26.45 14.51 -17.03
N GLY A 65 -25.19 14.83 -16.71
CA GLY A 65 -24.64 14.66 -15.36
C GLY A 65 -24.55 16.01 -14.65
N GLN A 66 -24.81 16.02 -13.37
CA GLN A 66 -24.50 17.14 -12.50
C GLN A 66 -23.04 17.02 -12.05
N SER A 67 -22.29 18.14 -12.06
CA SER A 67 -20.93 18.17 -11.56
C SER A 67 -20.90 17.91 -10.06
N SER A 68 -19.96 17.11 -9.62
CA SER A 68 -19.67 16.93 -8.19
C SER A 68 -18.61 17.94 -7.71
N PHE A 69 -18.61 18.23 -6.44
CA PHE A 69 -17.74 19.26 -5.86
C PHE A 69 -16.95 18.70 -4.69
N VAL A 70 -15.69 19.10 -4.60
CA VAL A 70 -14.78 18.73 -3.53
C VAL A 70 -14.43 19.99 -2.74
N TYR A 71 -14.56 19.91 -1.42
CA TYR A 71 -14.31 21.00 -0.49
C TYR A 71 -13.22 20.63 0.50
N ASP A 72 -12.40 21.61 0.90
CA ASP A 72 -11.43 21.46 1.98
C ASP A 72 -12.11 21.40 3.36
N SER A 73 -11.32 21.28 4.42
CA SER A 73 -11.82 21.24 5.82
C SER A 73 -12.50 22.51 6.28
N GLU A 74 -12.26 23.65 5.61
CA GLU A 74 -12.88 24.95 5.90
C GLU A 74 -14.16 25.20 5.07
N GLY A 75 -14.44 24.34 4.08
CA GLY A 75 -15.59 24.46 3.19
C GLY A 75 -15.31 25.29 1.94
N ASN A 76 -14.06 25.54 1.58
CA ASN A 76 -13.70 26.15 0.30
C ASN A 76 -13.71 25.08 -0.79
N GLN A 77 -14.23 25.42 -1.97
CA GLN A 77 -14.22 24.51 -3.11
C GLN A 77 -12.81 24.38 -3.68
N ILE A 78 -12.24 23.18 -3.65
CA ILE A 78 -10.90 22.87 -4.16
C ILE A 78 -10.90 22.18 -5.52
N ALA A 79 -12.01 21.48 -5.87
CA ALA A 79 -12.13 20.89 -7.18
C ALA A 79 -13.60 20.76 -7.62
N LYS A 80 -13.77 20.65 -8.92
CA LYS A 80 -15.04 20.32 -9.57
C LYS A 80 -14.83 19.05 -10.39
N LEU A 81 -15.46 17.97 -9.97
CA LEU A 81 -15.46 16.72 -10.71
C LEU A 81 -16.57 16.82 -11.76
N VAL A 82 -16.19 16.86 -12.99
CA VAL A 82 -17.12 16.88 -14.11
C VAL A 82 -17.08 15.53 -14.76
N ALA A 83 -18.24 14.93 -14.98
CA ALA A 83 -18.33 13.95 -16.06
C ALA A 83 -17.90 14.69 -17.30
N SER A 84 -16.72 14.37 -17.74
CA SER A 84 -16.17 15.14 -18.83
C SER A 84 -17.04 14.94 -20.09
N ASN A 85 -17.96 15.87 -20.33
CA ASN A 85 -18.41 16.12 -21.70
C ASN A 85 -17.24 16.46 -22.61
N SER A 86 -16.08 16.77 -22.06
CA SER A 86 -14.82 16.93 -22.77
C SER A 86 -14.16 15.62 -23.15
N ASN A 87 -14.46 14.50 -22.45
CA ASN A 87 -13.98 13.15 -22.82
C ASN A 87 -15.01 12.31 -23.52
N ARG A 88 -16.19 12.86 -23.79
CA ARG A 88 -17.15 12.23 -24.65
C ARG A 88 -17.02 12.86 -26.03
N ILE A 89 -16.39 12.14 -26.91
CA ILE A 89 -16.38 12.45 -28.32
C ILE A 89 -17.46 11.56 -28.94
N SER A 90 -18.59 12.16 -29.31
CA SER A 90 -19.68 11.43 -29.92
C SER A 90 -19.31 11.08 -31.38
N VAL A 91 -19.51 9.85 -31.75
CA VAL A 91 -19.33 9.33 -33.09
C VAL A 91 -20.63 8.80 -33.66
N THR A 92 -20.74 8.74 -34.95
CA THR A 92 -21.86 8.07 -35.65
C THR A 92 -21.56 6.56 -35.76
N LEU A 93 -22.59 5.74 -35.98
CA LEU A 93 -22.40 4.29 -36.08
C LEU A 93 -21.52 3.89 -37.26
N ASP A 94 -21.54 4.66 -38.33
CA ASP A 94 -20.73 4.42 -39.54
C ASP A 94 -19.22 4.68 -39.29
N GLU A 95 -18.87 5.47 -38.26
CA GLU A 95 -17.49 5.72 -37.83
C GLU A 95 -16.96 4.63 -36.90
N VAL A 96 -17.83 3.81 -36.32
CA VAL A 96 -17.43 2.72 -35.43
C VAL A 96 -17.21 1.43 -36.24
N PRO A 97 -16.03 0.79 -36.19
CA PRO A 97 -15.78 -0.47 -36.92
C PRO A 97 -16.82 -1.54 -36.56
N GLU A 98 -17.23 -2.33 -37.58
CA GLU A 98 -18.15 -3.45 -37.36
C GLU A 98 -17.60 -4.45 -36.32
N ASP A 99 -16.29 -4.64 -36.28
CA ASP A 99 -15.64 -5.50 -35.29
C ASP A 99 -15.85 -5.02 -33.85
N LEU A 100 -15.81 -3.70 -33.61
CA LEU A 100 -16.08 -3.13 -32.29
C LEU A 100 -17.56 -3.26 -31.93
N GLN A 101 -18.46 -2.95 -32.85
CA GLN A 101 -19.90 -3.15 -32.67
C GLN A 101 -20.21 -4.61 -32.31
N HIS A 102 -19.65 -5.55 -33.06
CA HIS A 102 -19.82 -6.99 -32.86
C HIS A 102 -19.18 -7.49 -31.55
N ALA A 103 -18.03 -6.95 -31.16
CA ALA A 103 -17.39 -7.30 -29.88
C ALA A 103 -18.29 -6.97 -28.67
N PHE A 104 -18.87 -5.76 -28.65
CA PHE A 104 -19.82 -5.38 -27.58
C PHE A 104 -21.09 -6.24 -27.63
N VAL A 105 -21.68 -6.44 -28.80
CA VAL A 105 -22.88 -7.29 -28.94
C VAL A 105 -22.58 -8.73 -28.52
N ALA A 106 -21.45 -9.28 -28.93
CA ALA A 106 -21.08 -10.66 -28.66
C ALA A 106 -20.90 -10.95 -27.16
N ILE A 107 -20.29 -10.03 -26.42
CA ILE A 107 -19.96 -10.23 -25.01
C ILE A 107 -21.07 -9.78 -24.07
N GLU A 108 -21.77 -8.70 -24.38
CA GLU A 108 -22.80 -8.12 -23.50
C GLU A 108 -24.21 -8.63 -23.80
N ASP A 109 -24.56 -8.80 -25.08
CA ASP A 109 -25.94 -9.10 -25.48
C ASP A 109 -26.01 -9.90 -26.78
N SER A 110 -25.63 -11.14 -26.73
CA SER A 110 -25.48 -12.04 -27.91
C SER A 110 -26.73 -12.20 -28.80
N ARG A 111 -27.88 -11.78 -28.32
CA ARG A 111 -29.15 -11.77 -29.05
C ARG A 111 -29.75 -10.37 -29.21
N PHE A 112 -28.92 -9.35 -29.17
CA PHE A 112 -29.31 -7.95 -29.25
C PHE A 112 -30.28 -7.67 -30.40
N TYR A 113 -30.02 -8.20 -31.57
CA TYR A 113 -30.86 -8.01 -32.78
C TYR A 113 -32.14 -8.85 -32.79
N GLU A 114 -32.29 -9.83 -31.87
CA GLU A 114 -33.43 -10.77 -31.87
C GLU A 114 -34.56 -10.37 -30.91
N HIS A 115 -34.24 -9.60 -29.85
CA HIS A 115 -35.21 -9.24 -28.80
C HIS A 115 -35.64 -7.75 -28.84
N ASN A 116 -36.74 -7.41 -28.20
CA ASN A 116 -37.27 -6.06 -28.13
C ASN A 116 -36.95 -5.42 -26.74
N GLY A 117 -35.71 -5.11 -26.51
CA GLY A 117 -35.23 -4.43 -25.29
C GLY A 117 -34.87 -5.35 -24.12
N ILE A 118 -35.54 -6.51 -23.98
CA ILE A 118 -35.25 -7.51 -22.95
C ILE A 118 -35.03 -8.91 -23.55
N ASP A 119 -34.04 -9.62 -23.03
CA ASP A 119 -33.77 -11.00 -23.43
C ASP A 119 -34.40 -12.00 -22.45
N ILE A 120 -35.68 -12.40 -22.72
CA ILE A 120 -36.40 -13.37 -21.88
C ILE A 120 -35.67 -14.71 -21.81
N ILE A 121 -35.06 -15.16 -22.90
CA ILE A 121 -34.33 -16.43 -22.94
C ILE A 121 -33.07 -16.35 -22.05
N GLY A 122 -32.35 -15.23 -22.09
CA GLY A 122 -31.22 -14.94 -21.22
C GLY A 122 -31.59 -14.93 -19.74
N ILE A 123 -32.68 -14.25 -19.40
CA ILE A 123 -33.23 -14.24 -18.03
C ILE A 123 -33.53 -15.65 -17.55
N ILE A 124 -34.24 -16.47 -18.34
CA ILE A 124 -34.54 -17.87 -17.99
C ILE A 124 -33.24 -18.66 -17.81
N ARG A 125 -32.27 -18.48 -18.68
CA ARG A 125 -30.97 -19.14 -18.58
C ARG A 125 -30.23 -18.76 -17.30
N ALA A 126 -30.17 -17.48 -16.96
CA ALA A 126 -29.54 -16.98 -15.75
C ALA A 126 -30.20 -17.51 -14.48
N VAL A 127 -31.52 -17.54 -14.43
CA VAL A 127 -32.30 -18.12 -13.32
C VAL A 127 -32.04 -19.63 -13.16
N VAL A 128 -32.05 -20.39 -14.26
CA VAL A 128 -31.77 -21.84 -14.22
C VAL A 128 -30.32 -22.10 -13.78
N SER A 129 -29.38 -21.32 -14.27
CA SER A 129 -27.96 -21.40 -13.87
C SER A 129 -27.77 -21.05 -12.39
N GLY A 130 -28.36 -19.96 -11.92
CA GLY A 130 -28.30 -19.53 -10.51
C GLY A 130 -28.86 -20.58 -9.55
N VAL A 131 -30.02 -21.14 -9.89
CA VAL A 131 -30.62 -22.25 -9.10
C VAL A 131 -29.74 -23.50 -9.09
N ARG A 132 -29.11 -23.82 -10.22
CA ARG A 132 -28.17 -24.96 -10.35
C ARG A 132 -26.88 -24.76 -9.54
N ASN A 133 -26.44 -23.50 -9.39
CA ASN A 133 -25.22 -23.13 -8.66
C ASN A 133 -25.52 -22.72 -7.19
N GLY A 134 -26.60 -23.20 -6.60
CA GLY A 134 -26.91 -23.00 -5.19
C GLY A 134 -27.39 -21.57 -4.87
N PHE A 135 -28.14 -20.95 -5.77
CA PHE A 135 -28.64 -19.56 -5.72
C PHE A 135 -27.55 -18.49 -5.88
N ASN A 136 -26.43 -18.85 -6.48
CA ASN A 136 -25.41 -17.90 -6.86
C ASN A 136 -25.63 -17.48 -8.34
N PHE A 137 -26.06 -16.24 -8.55
CA PHE A 137 -26.44 -15.68 -9.86
C PHE A 137 -25.22 -14.96 -10.47
N THR A 138 -24.29 -15.71 -11.02
CA THR A 138 -23.03 -15.19 -11.59
C THR A 138 -23.10 -14.81 -13.07
N SER A 139 -24.21 -15.13 -13.77
CA SER A 139 -24.38 -14.79 -15.18
C SER A 139 -25.29 -13.59 -15.36
N GLY A 140 -24.80 -12.51 -15.95
CA GLY A 140 -25.57 -11.33 -16.33
C GLY A 140 -26.65 -11.69 -17.36
N ALA A 141 -27.84 -11.09 -17.21
CA ALA A 141 -28.95 -11.19 -18.16
C ALA A 141 -29.45 -9.80 -18.60
N SER A 142 -28.70 -8.74 -18.33
CA SER A 142 -29.01 -7.38 -18.74
C SER A 142 -28.66 -7.18 -20.20
N THR A 143 -29.57 -6.55 -20.96
CA THR A 143 -29.34 -6.24 -22.38
C THR A 143 -28.64 -4.90 -22.54
N ILE A 144 -28.05 -4.64 -23.71
CA ILE A 144 -27.48 -3.33 -24.08
C ILE A 144 -28.52 -2.21 -23.88
N THR A 145 -29.80 -2.44 -24.26
CA THR A 145 -30.86 -1.47 -24.04
C THR A 145 -31.11 -1.16 -22.57
N GLN A 146 -31.08 -2.17 -21.70
CA GLN A 146 -31.22 -1.99 -20.25
C GLN A 146 -30.03 -1.24 -19.65
N GLN A 147 -28.81 -1.56 -20.12
CA GLN A 147 -27.60 -0.86 -19.67
C GLN A 147 -27.62 0.62 -20.11
N LEU A 148 -28.05 0.90 -21.34
CA LEU A 148 -28.25 2.29 -21.81
C LEU A 148 -29.21 3.06 -20.91
N ILE A 149 -30.38 2.49 -20.60
CA ILE A 149 -31.38 3.13 -19.74
C ILE A 149 -30.84 3.32 -18.33
N LYS A 150 -30.19 2.29 -17.78
CA LYS A 150 -29.56 2.38 -16.46
C LYS A 150 -28.58 3.55 -16.38
N ASN A 151 -27.74 3.72 -17.41
CA ASN A 151 -26.67 4.72 -17.43
C ASN A 151 -27.16 6.14 -17.80
N THR A 152 -28.43 6.31 -18.22
CA THR A 152 -28.94 7.62 -18.70
C THR A 152 -30.22 8.11 -18.00
N VAL A 153 -30.96 7.22 -17.38
CA VAL A 153 -32.32 7.54 -16.83
C VAL A 153 -32.33 7.43 -15.30
N PHE A 154 -31.60 6.49 -14.74
CA PHE A 154 -31.53 6.28 -13.29
C PHE A 154 -30.27 6.90 -12.73
N GLU A 155 -30.30 8.23 -12.52
CA GLU A 155 -29.15 8.98 -11.99
C GLU A 155 -29.04 8.88 -10.45
N ASP A 156 -30.14 8.62 -9.73
CA ASP A 156 -30.25 8.62 -8.27
C ASP A 156 -30.51 7.20 -7.70
N PHE A 157 -29.65 6.23 -7.99
CA PHE A 157 -29.76 4.90 -7.37
C PHE A 157 -28.92 4.73 -6.09
N VAL A 158 -28.53 5.84 -5.53
CA VAL A 158 -27.75 5.97 -4.31
C VAL A 158 -28.62 5.67 -3.09
N ASN A 159 -28.27 4.66 -2.29
CA ASN A 159 -29.02 4.17 -1.13
C ASN A 159 -30.29 3.35 -1.43
N GLU A 160 -30.35 2.64 -2.54
CA GLU A 160 -31.45 1.73 -2.83
C GLU A 160 -31.51 0.56 -1.83
N SER A 161 -32.63 0.43 -1.15
CA SER A 161 -32.97 -0.83 -0.47
C SER A 161 -33.14 -1.96 -1.49
N THR A 162 -33.04 -3.22 -1.05
CA THR A 162 -33.28 -4.39 -1.90
C THR A 162 -34.61 -4.32 -2.67
N LEU A 163 -35.63 -3.67 -2.11
CA LEU A 163 -36.92 -3.47 -2.76
C LEU A 163 -36.85 -2.41 -3.86
N GLU A 164 -36.15 -1.34 -3.66
CA GLU A 164 -35.97 -0.27 -4.65
C GLU A 164 -35.14 -0.78 -5.84
N SER A 165 -34.06 -1.55 -5.59
CA SER A 165 -33.31 -2.20 -6.66
C SER A 165 -34.14 -3.15 -7.52
N ILE A 166 -35.05 -3.92 -6.92
CA ILE A 166 -36.04 -4.75 -7.67
C ILE A 166 -37.00 -3.86 -8.47
N THR A 167 -37.48 -2.78 -7.87
CA THR A 167 -38.39 -1.83 -8.53
C THR A 167 -37.72 -1.19 -9.74
N ARG A 168 -36.51 -0.67 -9.57
CA ARG A 168 -35.68 -0.13 -10.65
C ARG A 168 -35.47 -1.17 -11.76
N LYS A 169 -35.17 -2.40 -11.42
CA LYS A 169 -34.94 -3.45 -12.43
C LYS A 169 -36.17 -3.77 -13.25
N ILE A 170 -37.36 -3.71 -12.63
CA ILE A 170 -38.67 -3.82 -13.35
C ILE A 170 -38.90 -2.61 -14.23
N GLN A 171 -38.58 -1.41 -13.76
CA GLN A 171 -38.69 -0.16 -14.53
C GLN A 171 -37.71 -0.16 -15.72
N GLU A 172 -36.45 -0.63 -15.53
CA GLU A 172 -35.52 -0.82 -16.65
C GLU A 172 -36.11 -1.73 -17.74
N TRP A 173 -36.73 -2.85 -17.35
CA TRP A 173 -37.37 -3.74 -18.31
C TRP A 173 -38.51 -3.05 -19.07
N TYR A 174 -39.37 -2.33 -18.37
CA TYR A 174 -40.47 -1.59 -18.96
C TYR A 174 -39.99 -0.52 -19.93
N LEU A 175 -39.02 0.30 -19.50
CA LEU A 175 -38.42 1.35 -20.30
C LEU A 175 -37.64 0.81 -21.49
N ALA A 176 -36.94 -0.34 -21.33
CA ALA A 176 -36.23 -0.99 -22.41
C ALA A 176 -37.17 -1.46 -23.54
N ILE A 177 -38.33 -1.97 -23.18
CA ILE A 177 -39.37 -2.35 -24.17
C ILE A 177 -39.95 -1.07 -24.83
N LYS A 178 -40.25 -0.01 -24.05
CA LYS A 178 -40.73 1.26 -24.56
C LYS A 178 -39.74 1.86 -25.55
N LEU A 179 -38.49 1.98 -25.15
CA LEU A 179 -37.40 2.53 -25.95
C LEU A 179 -37.15 1.74 -27.25
N SER A 180 -37.18 0.41 -27.20
CA SER A 180 -36.99 -0.46 -28.38
C SER A 180 -38.15 -0.37 -29.39
N ASN A 181 -39.30 0.26 -29.02
CA ASN A 181 -40.37 0.58 -29.96
C ASN A 181 -40.21 1.96 -30.59
N GLU A 182 -39.41 2.84 -29.98
CA GLU A 182 -39.16 4.22 -30.44
C GLU A 182 -37.86 4.37 -31.22
N LEU A 183 -36.82 3.59 -30.86
CA LEU A 183 -35.50 3.62 -31.49
C LEU A 183 -35.21 2.33 -32.25
N SER A 184 -34.49 2.45 -33.34
CA SER A 184 -33.89 1.32 -34.06
C SER A 184 -32.79 0.67 -33.21
N LYS A 185 -32.39 -0.55 -33.56
CA LYS A 185 -31.25 -1.24 -32.91
C LYS A 185 -29.97 -0.46 -33.09
N ASP A 186 -29.73 0.11 -34.23
CA ASP A 186 -28.56 0.92 -34.53
C ASP A 186 -28.51 2.18 -33.68
N GLU A 187 -29.66 2.86 -33.49
CA GLU A 187 -29.75 4.04 -32.61
C GLU A 187 -29.50 3.68 -31.14
N VAL A 188 -29.99 2.54 -30.67
CA VAL A 188 -29.71 2.06 -29.31
C VAL A 188 -28.24 1.73 -29.15
N LEU A 189 -27.66 1.05 -30.14
CA LEU A 189 -26.25 0.64 -30.09
C LEU A 189 -25.33 1.85 -30.06
N ILE A 190 -25.51 2.81 -30.97
CA ILE A 190 -24.61 3.98 -31.02
C ILE A 190 -24.73 4.86 -29.76
N ARG A 191 -25.92 5.03 -29.21
CA ARG A 191 -26.12 5.74 -27.93
C ARG A 191 -25.40 5.02 -26.80
N TYR A 192 -25.48 3.69 -26.74
CA TYR A 192 -24.75 2.89 -25.78
C TYR A 192 -23.24 3.05 -25.94
N LEU A 193 -22.70 2.90 -27.16
CA LEU A 193 -21.27 3.05 -27.46
C LEU A 193 -20.74 4.45 -27.16
N ASN A 194 -21.58 5.49 -27.22
CA ASN A 194 -21.21 6.86 -26.87
C ASN A 194 -21.35 7.16 -25.35
N THR A 195 -21.98 6.28 -24.57
CA THR A 195 -22.26 6.57 -23.13
C THR A 195 -21.57 5.64 -22.15
N ILE A 196 -21.12 4.47 -22.62
CA ILE A 196 -20.54 3.47 -21.70
C ILE A 196 -19.23 3.94 -21.10
N ASN A 197 -19.07 3.67 -19.80
CA ASN A 197 -17.80 3.90 -19.10
C ASN A 197 -16.77 2.80 -19.45
N LEU A 198 -15.62 3.21 -19.94
CA LEU A 198 -14.52 2.35 -20.37
C LEU A 198 -13.24 2.59 -19.55
N GLY A 199 -13.37 3.11 -18.33
CA GLY A 199 -12.25 3.37 -17.45
C GLY A 199 -11.42 4.60 -17.85
N GLN A 200 -10.48 5.02 -17.00
CA GLN A 200 -9.61 6.18 -17.28
C GLN A 200 -10.37 7.45 -17.70
N ASN A 201 -11.52 7.71 -17.10
CA ASN A 201 -12.44 8.79 -17.44
C ASN A 201 -12.97 8.76 -18.90
N CYS A 202 -12.89 7.64 -19.60
CA CYS A 202 -13.38 7.53 -20.96
C CYS A 202 -14.85 7.14 -20.98
N LEU A 203 -15.71 8.08 -21.37
CA LEU A 203 -17.12 7.82 -21.67
C LEU A 203 -17.29 7.68 -23.19
N GLY A 204 -17.64 6.49 -23.64
CA GLY A 204 -17.79 6.14 -25.04
C GLY A 204 -16.51 5.64 -25.71
N VAL A 205 -16.73 4.98 -26.84
CA VAL A 205 -15.71 4.22 -27.55
C VAL A 205 -14.61 5.09 -28.21
N GLN A 206 -14.95 6.29 -28.69
CA GLN A 206 -13.99 7.21 -29.29
C GLN A 206 -12.99 7.70 -28.24
N ALA A 207 -13.49 8.11 -27.07
CA ALA A 207 -12.63 8.53 -25.97
C ALA A 207 -11.71 7.40 -25.51
N ALA A 208 -12.23 6.16 -25.47
CA ALA A 208 -11.42 4.99 -25.11
C ALA A 208 -10.38 4.65 -26.17
N SER A 209 -10.72 4.75 -27.45
CA SER A 209 -9.80 4.51 -28.56
C SER A 209 -8.61 5.48 -28.51
N LEU A 210 -8.88 6.76 -28.35
CA LEU A 210 -7.85 7.79 -28.21
C LEU A 210 -7.01 7.56 -26.94
N ARG A 211 -7.67 7.25 -25.82
CA ARG A 211 -6.97 7.07 -24.53
C ARG A 211 -6.02 5.88 -24.51
N TYR A 212 -6.48 4.73 -25.04
CA TYR A 212 -5.69 3.51 -24.94
C TYR A 212 -4.76 3.30 -26.11
N PHE A 213 -5.12 3.74 -27.33
CA PHE A 213 -4.38 3.44 -28.53
C PHE A 213 -3.96 4.67 -29.33
N ASN A 214 -4.34 5.89 -28.88
CA ASN A 214 -4.13 7.14 -29.62
C ASN A 214 -4.57 7.05 -31.09
N LYS A 215 -5.71 6.42 -31.32
CA LYS A 215 -6.29 6.20 -32.64
C LYS A 215 -7.72 6.70 -32.70
N ASP A 216 -8.13 7.18 -33.88
CA ASP A 216 -9.56 7.30 -34.14
C ASP A 216 -10.23 5.93 -34.02
N VAL A 217 -11.47 5.89 -33.51
CA VAL A 217 -12.17 4.61 -33.31
C VAL A 217 -12.28 3.79 -34.59
N SER A 218 -12.36 4.47 -35.76
CA SER A 218 -12.43 3.83 -37.09
C SER A 218 -11.16 3.08 -37.49
N GLU A 219 -10.05 3.31 -36.81
CA GLU A 219 -8.74 2.74 -37.11
C GLU A 219 -8.37 1.56 -36.20
N LEU A 220 -9.27 1.18 -35.27
CA LEU A 220 -9.02 0.07 -34.35
C LEU A 220 -8.96 -1.28 -35.09
N THR A 221 -7.97 -2.10 -34.76
CA THR A 221 -7.89 -3.49 -35.20
C THR A 221 -8.87 -4.37 -34.42
N LEU A 222 -9.21 -5.56 -34.93
CA LEU A 222 -10.05 -6.54 -34.23
C LEU A 222 -9.53 -6.83 -32.80
N SER A 223 -8.22 -6.97 -32.66
CA SER A 223 -7.56 -7.21 -31.36
C SER A 223 -7.78 -6.05 -30.38
N GLU A 224 -7.64 -4.81 -30.83
CA GLU A 224 -7.87 -3.60 -30.04
C GLU A 224 -9.35 -3.40 -29.71
N CYS A 225 -10.25 -3.71 -30.65
CA CYS A 225 -11.70 -3.72 -30.41
C CYS A 225 -12.07 -4.68 -29.27
N ALA A 226 -11.49 -5.87 -29.26
CA ALA A 226 -11.71 -6.84 -28.18
C ALA A 226 -11.15 -6.37 -26.83
N VAL A 227 -10.01 -5.66 -26.78
CA VAL A 227 -9.49 -5.03 -25.58
C VAL A 227 -10.48 -4.03 -24.99
N ILE A 228 -11.00 -3.12 -25.83
CA ILE A 228 -11.96 -2.09 -25.39
C ILE A 228 -13.26 -2.73 -24.88
N ALA A 229 -13.82 -3.70 -25.63
CA ALA A 229 -15.04 -4.39 -25.24
C ALA A 229 -14.91 -5.15 -23.91
N THR A 230 -13.71 -5.61 -23.57
CA THR A 230 -13.40 -6.29 -22.31
C THR A 230 -13.65 -5.42 -21.08
N ILE A 231 -13.43 -4.12 -21.16
CA ILE A 231 -13.46 -3.17 -20.04
C ILE A 231 -14.85 -3.04 -19.44
N THR A 232 -15.91 -3.25 -20.21
CA THR A 232 -17.31 -3.07 -19.83
C THR A 232 -17.74 -3.75 -18.55
N LYS A 233 -17.21 -4.94 -18.27
CA LYS A 233 -17.60 -5.76 -17.10
C LYS A 233 -17.17 -5.14 -15.78
N SER A 234 -16.02 -4.52 -15.75
CA SER A 234 -15.44 -3.84 -14.59
C SER A 234 -14.36 -2.88 -15.09
N PRO A 235 -14.68 -1.57 -15.22
CA PRO A 235 -13.75 -0.59 -15.78
C PRO A 235 -12.39 -0.49 -15.06
N SER A 236 -12.36 -0.71 -13.74
CA SER A 236 -11.11 -0.75 -12.96
C SER A 236 -10.46 -2.13 -13.00
N GLY A 237 -11.25 -3.20 -12.86
CA GLY A 237 -10.75 -4.58 -12.78
C GLY A 237 -10.20 -5.14 -14.10
N TYR A 238 -10.68 -4.65 -15.23
CA TYR A 238 -10.23 -5.02 -16.59
C TYR A 238 -9.56 -3.85 -17.32
N ASN A 239 -9.05 -2.88 -16.56
CA ASN A 239 -8.28 -1.77 -17.11
C ASN A 239 -7.01 -2.30 -17.79
N PRO A 240 -6.80 -2.06 -19.09
CA PRO A 240 -5.67 -2.64 -19.81
C PRO A 240 -4.31 -2.05 -19.43
N ILE A 241 -4.29 -0.88 -18.76
CA ILE A 241 -3.07 -0.24 -18.24
C ILE A 241 -2.73 -0.83 -16.87
N LYS A 242 -3.74 -0.88 -15.96
CA LYS A 242 -3.54 -1.33 -14.57
C LYS A 242 -3.52 -2.85 -14.43
N ASN A 243 -4.28 -3.57 -15.25
CA ASN A 243 -4.48 -5.02 -15.18
C ASN A 243 -4.41 -5.69 -16.56
N PRO A 244 -3.30 -5.55 -17.30
CA PRO A 244 -3.19 -6.05 -18.68
C PRO A 244 -3.45 -7.56 -18.78
N GLU A 245 -2.99 -8.34 -17.83
CA GLU A 245 -3.18 -9.80 -17.80
C GLU A 245 -4.65 -10.19 -17.69
N LYS A 246 -5.40 -9.58 -16.76
CA LYS A 246 -6.84 -9.83 -16.61
C LYS A 246 -7.63 -9.38 -17.83
N ASN A 247 -7.22 -8.24 -18.44
CA ASN A 247 -7.83 -7.80 -19.67
C ASN A 247 -7.56 -8.79 -20.79
N ALA A 248 -6.32 -9.33 -20.90
CA ALA A 248 -5.95 -10.32 -21.91
C ALA A 248 -6.76 -11.63 -21.79
N GLU A 249 -6.93 -12.13 -20.59
CA GLU A 249 -7.77 -13.33 -20.35
C GLU A 249 -9.22 -13.09 -20.82
N ARG A 250 -9.79 -11.94 -20.52
CA ARG A 250 -11.17 -11.65 -20.93
C ARG A 250 -11.27 -11.25 -22.40
N ARG A 251 -10.21 -10.68 -23.01
CA ARG A 251 -10.14 -10.45 -24.45
C ARG A 251 -10.32 -11.76 -25.24
N GLU A 252 -9.70 -12.84 -24.76
CA GLU A 252 -9.92 -14.18 -25.32
C GLU A 252 -11.41 -14.58 -25.24
N GLU A 253 -12.10 -14.35 -24.10
CA GLU A 253 -13.55 -14.58 -23.97
C GLU A 253 -14.37 -13.78 -25.00
N VAL A 254 -13.98 -12.52 -25.29
CA VAL A 254 -14.64 -11.68 -26.29
C VAL A 254 -14.46 -12.27 -27.68
N LEU A 255 -13.22 -12.59 -28.08
CA LEU A 255 -12.92 -13.19 -29.37
C LEU A 255 -13.58 -14.55 -29.55
N ASP A 256 -13.58 -15.40 -28.52
CA ASP A 256 -14.32 -16.68 -28.52
C ASP A 256 -15.82 -16.47 -28.78
N SER A 257 -16.42 -15.48 -28.10
CA SER A 257 -17.83 -15.14 -28.27
C SER A 257 -18.14 -14.62 -29.69
N MET A 258 -17.23 -13.84 -30.28
CA MET A 258 -17.38 -13.37 -31.66
C MET A 258 -17.28 -14.51 -32.66
N LEU A 259 -16.34 -15.42 -32.45
CA LEU A 259 -16.17 -16.62 -33.28
C LEU A 259 -17.37 -17.58 -33.17
N GLU A 260 -17.81 -17.88 -31.97
CA GLU A 260 -18.99 -18.74 -31.71
C GLU A 260 -20.28 -18.21 -32.35
N GLN A 261 -20.42 -16.86 -32.39
CA GLN A 261 -21.58 -16.20 -32.99
C GLN A 261 -21.41 -15.94 -34.48
N GLY A 262 -20.25 -16.22 -35.02
CA GLY A 262 -19.96 -16.12 -36.49
C GLY A 262 -19.71 -14.70 -36.96
N TYR A 263 -19.38 -13.78 -36.07
CA TYR A 263 -18.97 -12.42 -36.44
C TYR A 263 -17.57 -12.38 -37.04
N ILE A 264 -16.69 -13.29 -36.62
CA ILE A 264 -15.33 -13.44 -37.16
C ILE A 264 -15.09 -14.88 -37.61
N THR A 265 -14.16 -15.04 -38.57
CA THR A 265 -13.69 -16.35 -39.03
C THR A 265 -12.60 -16.91 -38.11
N GLN A 266 -12.32 -18.21 -38.23
CA GLN A 266 -11.21 -18.81 -37.49
C GLN A 266 -9.85 -18.17 -37.82
N ALA A 267 -9.66 -17.70 -39.03
CA ALA A 267 -8.40 -17.04 -39.46
C ALA A 267 -8.24 -15.68 -38.78
N GLU A 268 -9.30 -14.88 -38.72
CA GLU A 268 -9.31 -13.59 -38.04
C GLU A 268 -9.14 -13.75 -36.51
N TYR A 269 -9.76 -14.79 -35.93
CA TYR A 269 -9.53 -15.14 -34.53
C TYR A 269 -8.05 -15.49 -34.27
N ASP A 270 -7.47 -16.38 -35.09
CA ASP A 270 -6.08 -16.81 -34.92
C ASP A 270 -5.10 -15.65 -35.10
N GLU A 271 -5.39 -14.72 -35.98
CA GLU A 271 -4.63 -13.48 -36.23
C GLU A 271 -4.73 -12.54 -35.02
N ALA A 272 -5.97 -12.29 -34.52
CA ALA A 272 -6.18 -11.44 -33.36
C ALA A 272 -5.55 -12.02 -32.08
N MET A 273 -5.57 -13.36 -31.89
CA MET A 273 -4.91 -14.03 -30.76
C MET A 273 -3.38 -14.01 -30.84
N ALA A 274 -2.83 -13.94 -32.05
CA ALA A 274 -1.38 -13.83 -32.25
C ALA A 274 -0.86 -12.40 -32.10
N ASP A 275 -1.74 -11.40 -32.14
CA ASP A 275 -1.42 -9.99 -31.90
C ASP A 275 -1.33 -9.66 -30.42
N ASP A 276 -0.35 -8.86 -30.04
CA ASP A 276 -0.21 -8.31 -28.68
C ASP A 276 -0.55 -6.81 -28.68
N PRO A 277 -1.83 -6.44 -28.44
CA PRO A 277 -2.25 -5.05 -28.41
C PRO A 277 -1.73 -4.28 -27.19
N TYR A 278 -1.28 -4.98 -26.14
CA TYR A 278 -0.84 -4.36 -24.88
C TYR A 278 0.47 -3.60 -25.01
N THR A 279 1.29 -3.95 -26.01
CA THR A 279 2.50 -3.21 -26.38
C THR A 279 2.22 -1.85 -27.02
N ARG A 280 0.98 -1.62 -27.46
CA ARG A 280 0.54 -0.38 -28.09
C ARG A 280 -0.32 0.49 -27.19
N ILE A 281 -0.59 0.02 -25.98
CA ILE A 281 -1.40 0.78 -25.00
C ILE A 281 -0.57 1.93 -24.45
N GLN A 282 -1.14 3.12 -24.51
CA GLN A 282 -0.48 4.32 -24.04
C GLN A 282 -0.54 4.43 -22.51
N ALA A 283 0.62 4.54 -21.90
CA ALA A 283 0.73 4.76 -20.45
C ALA A 283 0.27 6.18 -20.05
N VAL A 284 0.45 7.17 -20.91
CA VAL A 284 0.17 8.59 -20.67
C VAL A 284 -1.10 9.05 -21.40
N ASN A 285 -1.81 10.00 -20.84
CA ASN A 285 -3.04 10.53 -21.40
C ASN A 285 -2.84 11.95 -21.95
N GLU A 286 -2.67 12.09 -23.27
CA GLU A 286 -2.50 13.41 -23.93
C GLU A 286 -3.80 14.22 -24.12
N LEU A 287 -4.97 13.64 -23.81
CA LEU A 287 -6.27 14.28 -24.07
C LEU A 287 -6.67 15.33 -23.01
N TYR A 288 -5.88 15.51 -21.97
CA TYR A 288 -6.19 16.40 -20.85
C TYR A 288 -5.16 17.50 -20.65
N THR A 289 -5.07 18.42 -21.59
CA THR A 289 -4.26 19.65 -21.46
C THR A 289 -5.12 20.90 -21.40
N SER A 290 -6.17 20.92 -20.60
CA SER A 290 -6.82 22.19 -20.24
C SER A 290 -6.42 22.54 -18.80
N GLU A 291 -5.69 23.65 -18.63
CA GLU A 291 -5.19 24.16 -17.35
C GLU A 291 -6.25 24.28 -16.23
N ASP A 292 -7.54 24.29 -16.57
CA ASP A 292 -8.67 24.43 -15.64
C ASP A 292 -9.21 23.10 -15.08
N SER A 293 -8.61 21.94 -15.39
CA SER A 293 -9.19 20.63 -15.01
C SER A 293 -8.22 19.65 -14.35
N VAL A 294 -6.96 20.03 -14.12
CA VAL A 294 -5.99 19.14 -13.46
C VAL A 294 -6.23 19.15 -11.95
N THR A 295 -6.59 17.98 -11.42
CA THR A 295 -6.80 17.80 -9.98
C THR A 295 -5.47 17.63 -9.25
N SER A 296 -5.37 18.08 -7.99
CA SER A 296 -4.19 17.85 -7.13
C SER A 296 -4.02 16.35 -6.80
N TYR A 297 -2.85 15.96 -6.32
CA TYR A 297 -2.62 14.58 -5.82
C TYR A 297 -3.58 14.22 -4.69
N PHE A 298 -3.90 15.18 -3.82
CA PHE A 298 -4.86 14.98 -2.74
C PHE A 298 -6.27 14.72 -3.29
N VAL A 299 -6.73 15.53 -4.25
CA VAL A 299 -8.06 15.36 -4.88
C VAL A 299 -8.15 14.03 -5.63
N ASP A 300 -7.08 13.60 -6.30
CA ASP A 300 -7.05 12.28 -6.93
C ASP A 300 -7.20 11.17 -5.88
N ALA A 301 -6.42 11.23 -4.79
CA ALA A 301 -6.46 10.23 -3.73
C ALA A 301 -7.83 10.16 -3.03
N VAL A 302 -8.44 11.32 -2.70
CA VAL A 302 -9.79 11.32 -2.09
C VAL A 302 -10.85 10.78 -3.03
N THR A 303 -10.72 11.07 -4.33
CA THR A 303 -11.65 10.55 -5.35
C THR A 303 -11.55 9.02 -5.46
N ASP A 304 -10.34 8.47 -5.38
CA ASP A 304 -10.12 7.02 -5.38
C ASP A 304 -10.67 6.39 -4.10
N GLN A 305 -10.42 6.98 -2.93
CA GLN A 305 -10.96 6.46 -1.67
C GLN A 305 -12.50 6.49 -1.66
N VAL A 306 -13.13 7.59 -2.09
CA VAL A 306 -14.60 7.69 -2.18
C VAL A 306 -15.14 6.65 -3.16
N TYR A 307 -14.46 6.42 -4.28
CA TYR A 307 -14.86 5.38 -5.24
C TYR A 307 -14.84 3.98 -4.62
N ASP A 308 -13.76 3.63 -3.93
CA ASP A 308 -13.62 2.32 -3.30
C ASP A 308 -14.63 2.13 -2.17
N ASP A 309 -14.85 3.16 -1.34
CA ASP A 309 -15.84 3.14 -0.25
C ASP A 309 -17.29 3.02 -0.77
N LEU A 310 -17.61 3.64 -1.91
CA LEU A 310 -18.90 3.44 -2.57
C LEU A 310 -19.08 1.99 -3.04
N VAL A 311 -18.04 1.39 -3.60
CA VAL A 311 -18.08 -0.02 -4.02
C VAL A 311 -18.21 -0.94 -2.81
N GLU A 312 -17.52 -0.65 -1.70
CA GLU A 312 -17.65 -1.39 -0.44
C GLU A 312 -19.06 -1.23 0.17
N ALA A 313 -19.67 -0.04 0.06
CA ALA A 313 -21.04 0.22 0.47
C ALA A 313 -22.09 -0.52 -0.39
N GLY A 314 -21.67 -1.17 -1.47
CA GLY A 314 -22.52 -2.05 -2.29
C GLY A 314 -22.91 -1.48 -3.65
N TYR A 315 -22.38 -0.32 -4.05
CA TYR A 315 -22.56 0.19 -5.40
C TYR A 315 -21.72 -0.63 -6.40
N THR A 316 -22.20 -0.77 -7.62
CA THR A 316 -21.38 -1.31 -8.69
C THR A 316 -20.31 -0.27 -9.08
N GLU A 317 -19.18 -0.72 -9.63
CA GLU A 317 -18.11 0.17 -10.12
C GLU A 317 -18.63 1.26 -11.08
N SER A 318 -19.59 0.92 -11.95
CA SER A 318 -20.21 1.88 -12.88
C SER A 318 -21.10 2.90 -12.15
N GLU A 319 -21.79 2.46 -11.10
CA GLU A 319 -22.62 3.33 -10.26
C GLU A 319 -21.75 4.30 -9.45
N ALA A 320 -20.71 3.80 -8.80
CA ALA A 320 -19.75 4.61 -8.06
C ALA A 320 -19.10 5.67 -8.96
N TYR A 321 -18.67 5.28 -10.16
CA TYR A 321 -18.10 6.20 -11.13
C TYR A 321 -19.10 7.28 -11.59
N SER A 322 -20.32 6.86 -11.93
CA SER A 322 -21.38 7.80 -12.35
C SER A 322 -21.72 8.78 -11.24
N LEU A 323 -21.77 8.31 -10.00
CA LEU A 323 -22.05 9.14 -8.84
C LEU A 323 -20.95 10.20 -8.62
N LEU A 324 -19.68 9.78 -8.70
CA LEU A 324 -18.54 10.68 -8.55
C LEU A 324 -18.51 11.81 -9.59
N TYR A 325 -18.74 11.48 -10.85
CA TYR A 325 -18.50 12.43 -11.95
C TYR A 325 -19.77 13.06 -12.53
N SER A 326 -20.95 12.51 -12.21
CA SER A 326 -22.23 12.93 -12.79
C SER A 326 -23.37 13.01 -11.77
N GLY A 327 -23.17 12.56 -10.54
CA GLY A 327 -24.21 12.46 -9.52
C GLY A 327 -24.43 13.75 -8.72
N GLY A 328 -23.65 14.78 -8.93
CA GLY A 328 -23.78 16.06 -8.21
C GLY A 328 -23.49 15.92 -6.71
N ILE A 329 -22.60 14.99 -6.33
CA ILE A 329 -22.24 14.79 -4.92
C ILE A 329 -21.34 15.91 -4.39
N THR A 330 -21.37 16.08 -3.08
CA THR A 330 -20.47 16.98 -2.35
C THR A 330 -19.54 16.13 -1.49
N ILE A 331 -18.23 16.25 -1.70
CA ILE A 331 -17.19 15.58 -0.93
C ILE A 331 -16.54 16.60 0.01
N ASN A 332 -16.72 16.43 1.32
CA ASN A 332 -16.05 17.23 2.33
C ASN A 332 -14.79 16.51 2.76
N THR A 333 -13.64 17.08 2.42
CA THR A 333 -12.34 16.44 2.67
C THR A 333 -11.75 16.82 4.03
N THR A 334 -10.65 16.17 4.36
CA THR A 334 -9.83 16.45 5.54
C THR A 334 -8.68 17.42 5.25
N LEU A 335 -8.54 17.90 4.01
CA LEU A 335 -7.48 18.78 3.56
C LEU A 335 -7.45 20.09 4.35
N ILE A 336 -6.30 20.45 4.88
CA ILE A 336 -6.01 21.78 5.40
C ILE A 336 -5.17 22.52 4.37
N GLN A 337 -5.76 23.49 3.67
CA GLN A 337 -5.14 24.13 2.51
C GLN A 337 -3.82 24.81 2.86
N ASP A 338 -3.72 25.50 4.00
CA ASP A 338 -2.48 26.17 4.43
C ASP A 338 -1.33 25.17 4.64
N ILE A 339 -1.63 23.95 5.14
CA ILE A 339 -0.63 22.88 5.29
C ILE A 339 -0.22 22.34 3.93
N GLN A 340 -1.19 22.14 3.03
CA GLN A 340 -0.92 21.68 1.67
C GLN A 340 -0.05 22.65 0.90
N ASP A 341 -0.32 23.95 1.01
CA ASP A 341 0.45 25.00 0.33
C ASP A 341 1.93 24.98 0.78
N ILE A 342 2.17 24.79 2.09
CA ILE A 342 3.54 24.63 2.63
C ILE A 342 4.21 23.37 2.06
N VAL A 343 3.48 22.26 1.99
CA VAL A 343 4.01 21.00 1.44
C VAL A 343 4.39 21.21 -0.03
N ASP A 344 3.50 21.80 -0.82
CA ASP A 344 3.70 22.01 -2.26
C ASP A 344 4.85 23.00 -2.53
N GLU A 345 4.98 24.07 -1.74
CA GLU A 345 6.09 25.00 -1.84
C GLU A 345 7.44 24.30 -1.57
N VAL A 346 7.55 23.53 -0.47
CA VAL A 346 8.80 22.87 -0.10
C VAL A 346 9.15 21.74 -1.05
N VAL A 347 8.17 20.96 -1.52
CA VAL A 347 8.37 19.86 -2.48
C VAL A 347 8.85 20.39 -3.82
N ASN A 348 8.34 21.53 -4.28
CA ASN A 348 8.65 22.10 -5.58
C ASN A 348 9.81 23.10 -5.57
N ASP A 349 10.37 23.44 -4.40
CA ASP A 349 11.57 24.27 -4.32
C ASP A 349 12.80 23.49 -4.80
N GLU A 350 13.26 23.79 -6.01
CA GLU A 350 14.45 23.15 -6.61
C GLU A 350 15.71 23.26 -5.75
N SER A 351 15.82 24.28 -4.89
CA SER A 351 16.97 24.49 -4.01
C SER A 351 17.11 23.41 -2.94
N ASN A 352 16.04 22.66 -2.66
CA ASN A 352 16.05 21.52 -1.75
C ASN A 352 16.75 20.29 -2.34
N TYR A 353 16.89 20.21 -3.66
CA TYR A 353 17.47 19.06 -4.34
C TYR A 353 18.92 19.32 -4.72
N ALA A 354 19.81 18.40 -4.34
CA ALA A 354 21.25 18.54 -4.63
C ALA A 354 21.59 18.41 -6.12
N VAL A 355 20.74 17.66 -6.84
CA VAL A 355 20.78 17.48 -8.30
C VAL A 355 19.37 17.37 -8.83
N THR A 356 19.18 17.76 -10.07
CA THR A 356 17.94 17.56 -10.81
C THR A 356 18.29 16.90 -12.13
N TYR A 357 17.54 15.84 -12.44
CA TYR A 357 17.58 15.16 -13.71
C TYR A 357 16.17 15.13 -14.30
N TYR A 358 16.10 14.83 -15.59
CA TYR A 358 14.87 14.60 -16.34
C TYR A 358 14.89 13.16 -16.84
N GLU A 359 14.00 12.32 -16.33
CA GLU A 359 13.79 10.99 -16.89
C GLU A 359 12.88 11.11 -18.09
N LEU A 360 13.36 10.60 -19.23
CA LEU A 360 12.64 10.64 -20.50
C LEU A 360 11.90 9.34 -20.73
N GLU A 361 10.58 9.42 -20.89
CA GLU A 361 9.77 8.41 -21.55
C GLU A 361 9.45 8.88 -22.97
N TYR A 362 9.78 8.07 -23.96
CA TYR A 362 9.67 8.40 -25.38
C TYR A 362 8.93 7.33 -26.16
N ALA A 363 7.94 7.74 -26.94
CA ALA A 363 7.26 6.88 -27.89
C ALA A 363 7.07 7.60 -29.22
N LEU A 364 7.38 6.92 -30.32
CA LEU A 364 7.23 7.44 -31.68
C LEU A 364 6.52 6.41 -32.53
N SER A 365 5.51 6.85 -33.28
CA SER A 365 4.82 6.07 -34.28
C SER A 365 5.04 6.72 -35.63
N VAL A 366 5.48 5.93 -36.62
CA VAL A 366 5.86 6.41 -37.97
C VAL A 366 5.09 5.63 -39.02
N THR A 367 4.49 6.33 -39.97
CA THR A 367 3.97 5.73 -41.19
C THR A 367 5.07 5.73 -42.21
N ARG A 368 5.51 4.55 -42.63
CA ARG A 368 6.53 4.36 -43.66
C ARG A 368 6.00 4.73 -45.03
N ALA A 369 6.90 5.05 -45.99
CA ALA A 369 6.54 5.39 -47.34
C ALA A 369 5.73 4.28 -48.10
N ASN A 370 5.76 3.04 -47.62
CA ASN A 370 4.98 1.91 -48.14
C ASN A 370 3.60 1.75 -47.50
N GLY A 371 3.26 2.58 -46.50
CA GLY A 371 2.02 2.58 -45.73
C GLY A 371 2.05 1.70 -44.47
N ASP A 372 3.16 1.03 -44.17
CA ASP A 372 3.31 0.29 -42.90
C ASP A 372 3.51 1.26 -41.74
N VAL A 373 2.98 0.92 -40.57
CA VAL A 373 3.18 1.69 -39.33
C VAL A 373 4.18 0.97 -38.44
N GLU A 374 5.19 1.68 -38.01
CA GLU A 374 6.19 1.21 -37.04
C GLU A 374 6.18 2.04 -35.76
N HIS A 375 6.42 1.38 -34.64
CA HIS A 375 6.44 1.99 -33.31
C HIS A 375 7.81 1.85 -32.65
N PHE A 376 8.25 2.92 -31.98
CA PHE A 376 9.55 3.01 -31.33
C PHE A 376 9.32 3.40 -29.88
N SER A 377 9.95 2.67 -28.97
CA SER A 377 9.80 2.88 -27.52
C SER A 377 11.06 3.48 -26.89
N THR A 378 10.93 3.89 -25.63
CA THR A 378 12.03 4.33 -24.76
C THR A 378 13.15 3.31 -24.72
N GLU A 379 12.85 2.02 -24.59
CA GLU A 379 13.85 0.96 -24.50
C GLU A 379 14.65 0.81 -25.80
N MET A 380 13.97 0.96 -26.96
CA MET A 380 14.63 0.92 -28.26
C MET A 380 15.58 2.09 -28.42
N MET A 381 15.18 3.28 -28.01
CA MET A 381 16.02 4.48 -27.98
C MET A 381 17.21 4.28 -27.05
N GLN A 382 17.00 3.75 -25.85
CA GLN A 382 18.07 3.45 -24.89
C GLN A 382 19.11 2.47 -25.45
N ILE A 383 18.65 1.38 -26.08
CA ILE A 383 19.53 0.41 -26.73
C ILE A 383 20.37 1.10 -27.80
N TYR A 384 19.75 1.90 -28.67
CA TYR A 384 20.43 2.63 -29.73
C TYR A 384 21.48 3.61 -29.20
N LEU A 385 21.12 4.47 -28.23
CA LEU A 385 22.04 5.42 -27.62
C LEU A 385 23.24 4.72 -26.98
N LYS A 386 23.01 3.55 -26.38
CA LYS A 386 24.07 2.72 -25.83
C LYS A 386 24.99 2.13 -26.92
N GLU A 387 24.42 1.65 -28.01
CA GLU A 387 25.18 1.08 -29.15
C GLU A 387 26.11 2.11 -29.81
N ILE A 388 25.62 3.33 -29.98
CA ILE A 388 26.44 4.40 -30.58
C ILE A 388 27.40 5.05 -29.57
N GLY A 389 27.31 4.67 -28.26
CA GLY A 389 28.12 5.27 -27.18
C GLY A 389 27.80 6.75 -26.97
N TYR A 390 26.52 7.12 -27.08
CA TYR A 390 26.06 8.50 -26.85
C TYR A 390 26.44 8.95 -25.43
N SER A 391 27.10 10.10 -25.33
CA SER A 391 27.62 10.62 -24.05
C SER A 391 27.62 12.15 -24.01
N GLU A 392 26.84 12.80 -24.89
CA GLU A 392 26.77 14.27 -24.95
C GLU A 392 25.85 14.84 -23.87
N ASN A 393 26.05 16.08 -23.51
CA ASN A 393 25.19 16.84 -22.58
C ASN A 393 24.97 16.20 -21.20
N GLY A 394 25.95 15.43 -20.70
CA GLY A 394 25.87 14.82 -19.38
C GLY A 394 25.13 13.48 -19.32
N TYR A 395 24.59 12.98 -20.42
CA TYR A 395 23.97 11.66 -20.47
C TYR A 395 24.99 10.54 -20.21
N SER A 396 24.57 9.54 -19.45
CA SER A 396 25.38 8.34 -19.16
C SER A 396 24.57 7.09 -19.51
N THR A 397 25.16 6.23 -20.33
CA THR A 397 24.57 4.93 -20.69
C THR A 397 24.41 3.97 -19.51
N SER A 398 24.99 4.28 -18.34
CA SER A 398 24.82 3.53 -17.09
C SER A 398 23.58 3.96 -16.28
N SER A 399 22.96 5.08 -16.65
CA SER A 399 21.74 5.60 -16.03
C SER A 399 20.70 5.71 -17.15
N PRO A 400 19.72 4.81 -17.20
CA PRO A 400 18.78 4.78 -18.31
C PRO A 400 17.97 6.08 -18.35
N MET A 401 17.99 6.74 -19.51
CA MET A 401 17.13 7.85 -19.93
C MET A 401 17.08 9.05 -18.97
N LEU A 402 18.12 9.25 -18.13
CA LEU A 402 18.27 10.42 -17.26
C LEU A 402 19.14 11.49 -17.91
N PHE A 403 18.60 12.68 -18.09
CA PHE A 403 19.24 13.83 -18.73
C PHE A 403 19.43 14.97 -17.74
N ALA A 404 20.46 15.77 -17.95
CA ALA A 404 20.77 16.92 -17.07
C ALA A 404 19.89 18.14 -17.34
N SER A 405 19.16 18.19 -18.45
CA SER A 405 18.19 19.22 -18.81
C SER A 405 17.25 18.70 -19.90
N GLU A 406 16.15 19.42 -20.11
CA GLU A 406 15.20 19.15 -21.21
C GLU A 406 15.88 19.26 -22.57
N GLU A 407 16.73 20.26 -22.78
CA GLU A 407 17.45 20.42 -24.05
C GLU A 407 18.40 19.25 -24.33
N ALA A 408 18.91 18.61 -23.27
CA ALA A 408 19.75 17.42 -23.42
C ALA A 408 18.93 16.19 -23.85
N ALA A 409 17.70 16.07 -23.35
CA ALA A 409 16.75 15.04 -23.76
C ALA A 409 16.32 15.25 -25.23
N ASP A 410 15.95 16.48 -25.60
CA ASP A 410 15.57 16.84 -26.96
C ASP A 410 16.70 16.55 -27.98
N ALA A 411 17.94 16.85 -27.60
CA ALA A 411 19.10 16.55 -28.45
C ALA A 411 19.28 15.04 -28.65
N ALA A 412 19.01 14.23 -27.64
CA ALA A 412 19.08 12.77 -27.74
C ALA A 412 17.92 12.20 -28.59
N ILE A 413 16.70 12.75 -28.45
CA ILE A 413 15.54 12.42 -29.28
C ILE A 413 15.86 12.70 -30.76
N ALA A 414 16.40 13.90 -31.07
CA ALA A 414 16.74 14.27 -32.41
C ALA A 414 17.77 13.29 -33.06
N VAL A 415 18.78 12.85 -32.28
CA VAL A 415 19.75 11.85 -32.73
C VAL A 415 19.10 10.50 -33.00
N TYR A 416 18.12 10.10 -32.15
CA TYR A 416 17.39 8.87 -32.33
C TYR A 416 16.46 8.93 -33.56
N GLN A 417 15.69 10.02 -33.69
CA GLN A 417 14.83 10.23 -34.85
C GLN A 417 15.59 10.19 -36.18
N GLU A 418 16.78 10.84 -36.24
CA GLU A 418 17.62 10.77 -37.45
C GLU A 418 18.02 9.32 -37.81
N SER A 419 18.07 8.43 -36.81
CA SER A 419 18.44 7.02 -37.04
C SER A 419 17.28 6.13 -37.51
N VAL A 420 16.04 6.47 -37.12
CA VAL A 420 14.85 5.63 -37.40
C VAL A 420 13.97 6.16 -38.50
N LEU A 421 14.03 7.47 -38.84
CA LEU A 421 13.25 8.07 -39.93
C LEU A 421 13.96 7.92 -41.25
N GLU A 422 13.21 7.53 -42.26
CA GLU A 422 13.66 7.40 -43.65
C GLU A 422 13.01 8.47 -44.54
N GLU A 423 13.55 8.66 -45.77
CA GLU A 423 13.00 9.64 -46.72
C GLU A 423 11.59 9.22 -47.17
N GLY A 424 10.61 10.02 -46.87
CA GLY A 424 9.20 9.79 -47.23
C GLY A 424 8.35 9.22 -46.09
N ASP A 425 8.92 9.06 -44.92
CA ASP A 425 8.16 8.70 -43.69
C ASP A 425 7.38 9.89 -43.17
N GLU A 426 6.25 9.62 -42.53
CA GLU A 426 5.43 10.61 -41.84
C GLU A 426 5.32 10.21 -40.36
N ILE A 427 5.56 11.16 -39.45
CA ILE A 427 5.33 10.95 -38.01
C ILE A 427 3.82 10.92 -37.77
N LEU A 428 3.31 9.77 -37.39
CA LEU A 428 1.89 9.57 -37.08
C LEU A 428 1.56 10.08 -35.67
N ALA A 429 2.43 9.79 -34.71
CA ALA A 429 2.30 10.26 -33.31
C ALA A 429 3.67 10.28 -32.63
N GLU A 430 3.84 11.22 -31.71
CA GLU A 430 5.02 11.34 -30.87
C GLU A 430 4.58 11.67 -29.42
N SER A 431 5.14 10.97 -28.45
CA SER A 431 4.93 11.24 -27.04
C SER A 431 6.28 11.43 -26.36
N ILE A 432 6.43 12.57 -25.67
CA ILE A 432 7.61 12.93 -24.89
C ILE A 432 7.13 13.25 -23.50
N THR A 433 7.53 12.45 -22.51
CA THR A 433 7.28 12.74 -21.10
C THR A 433 8.59 12.93 -20.39
N LEU A 434 8.76 14.06 -19.73
CA LEU A 434 9.93 14.39 -18.91
C LEU A 434 9.51 14.45 -17.44
N THR A 435 10.02 13.52 -16.65
CA THR A 435 9.77 13.47 -15.19
C THR A 435 11.00 13.98 -14.45
N LEU A 436 10.79 14.94 -13.55
CA LEU A 436 11.87 15.44 -12.69
C LEU A 436 12.33 14.35 -11.71
N GLU A 437 13.64 14.18 -11.58
CA GLU A 437 14.25 13.19 -10.69
C GLU A 437 15.39 13.82 -9.82
N PRO A 438 15.57 13.39 -8.55
CA PRO A 438 14.78 12.38 -7.84
C PRO A 438 13.37 12.88 -7.51
N GLN A 439 12.47 11.93 -7.34
CA GLN A 439 11.08 12.15 -6.92
C GLN A 439 10.92 12.08 -5.40
N THR A 440 9.80 12.60 -4.90
CA THR A 440 9.44 12.59 -3.48
C THR A 440 7.95 12.40 -3.29
N SER A 441 7.56 11.92 -2.11
CA SER A 441 6.17 11.97 -1.65
C SER A 441 6.13 12.40 -0.20
N VAL A 442 5.06 13.10 0.17
CA VAL A 442 4.78 13.60 1.52
C VAL A 442 3.37 13.18 1.91
N CYS A 443 3.21 12.70 3.14
CA CYS A 443 1.90 12.45 3.74
C CYS A 443 1.90 13.00 5.17
N ILE A 444 0.86 13.78 5.53
CA ILE A 444 0.68 14.36 6.86
C ILE A 444 -0.69 13.95 7.41
N ILE A 445 -0.68 13.37 8.62
CA ILE A 445 -1.88 12.89 9.31
C ILE A 445 -2.00 13.59 10.66
N ASP A 446 -3.20 14.07 10.97
CA ASP A 446 -3.61 14.36 12.34
C ASP A 446 -3.79 13.01 13.07
N GLN A 447 -2.84 12.69 13.96
CA GLN A 447 -2.85 11.40 14.65
C GLN A 447 -4.04 11.18 15.58
N SER A 448 -4.72 12.26 16.00
CA SER A 448 -5.86 12.17 16.91
C SER A 448 -7.16 11.77 16.21
N THR A 449 -7.26 12.03 14.91
CA THR A 449 -8.45 11.78 14.09
C THR A 449 -8.25 10.74 13.01
N GLY A 450 -7.00 10.50 12.58
CA GLY A 450 -6.67 9.71 11.39
C GLY A 450 -6.86 10.50 10.07
N TYR A 451 -7.15 11.78 10.14
CA TYR A 451 -7.36 12.62 8.96
C TYR A 451 -6.05 12.92 8.23
N VAL A 452 -6.01 12.62 6.95
CA VAL A 452 -4.92 13.04 6.06
C VAL A 452 -5.13 14.51 5.76
N VAL A 453 -4.31 15.39 6.36
CA VAL A 453 -4.49 16.85 6.26
C VAL A 453 -3.73 17.47 5.10
N ALA A 454 -2.71 16.79 4.58
CA ALA A 454 -2.00 17.17 3.36
C ALA A 454 -1.31 15.95 2.73
N LEU A 455 -1.16 15.96 1.41
CA LEU A 455 -0.54 14.86 0.65
C LEU A 455 0.06 15.40 -0.65
N SER A 456 1.33 15.03 -0.91
CA SER A 456 1.97 15.26 -2.21
C SER A 456 2.48 13.93 -2.78
N GLY A 457 2.10 13.62 -4.02
CA GLY A 457 2.45 12.38 -4.72
C GLY A 457 3.63 12.52 -5.68
N GLY A 458 4.27 13.68 -5.76
CA GLY A 458 5.41 13.87 -6.64
C GLY A 458 5.95 15.29 -6.66
N ARG A 459 7.16 15.42 -7.19
CA ARG A 459 7.86 16.68 -7.46
C ARG A 459 7.52 17.18 -8.86
N GLY A 460 7.45 18.49 -9.02
CA GLY A 460 7.17 19.17 -10.28
C GLY A 460 5.69 19.48 -10.46
N GLU A 461 5.40 20.25 -11.52
CA GLU A 461 4.03 20.64 -11.86
C GLU A 461 3.24 19.41 -12.32
N LYS A 462 2.10 19.17 -11.69
CA LYS A 462 1.18 18.13 -12.10
C LYS A 462 0.39 18.58 -13.32
N THR A 463 0.64 17.98 -14.46
CA THR A 463 0.05 18.39 -15.75
C THR A 463 -1.17 17.57 -16.16
N VAL A 464 -1.43 16.44 -15.51
CA VAL A 464 -2.55 15.55 -15.81
C VAL A 464 -3.25 15.09 -14.53
N SER A 465 -4.58 14.99 -14.56
CA SER A 465 -5.37 14.37 -13.49
C SER A 465 -5.12 12.86 -13.46
N LYS A 466 -5.22 12.24 -12.24
CA LYS A 466 -4.94 10.81 -12.05
C LYS A 466 -3.51 10.40 -12.45
N ALA A 467 -2.55 11.33 -12.34
CA ALA A 467 -1.15 11.00 -12.44
C ALA A 467 -0.74 10.04 -11.30
N PHE A 468 0.32 9.26 -11.54
CA PHE A 468 0.86 8.31 -10.55
C PHE A 468 1.19 9.02 -9.24
N ASN A 469 0.49 8.64 -8.17
CA ASN A 469 0.60 9.23 -6.84
C ASN A 469 1.56 8.41 -5.97
N ARG A 470 2.77 8.91 -5.76
CA ARG A 470 3.80 8.18 -4.99
C ARG A 470 3.51 8.10 -3.49
N ALA A 471 2.49 8.79 -3.01
CA ALA A 471 2.08 8.69 -1.61
C ALA A 471 1.08 7.54 -1.38
N THR A 472 0.26 7.18 -2.38
CA THR A 472 -0.81 6.18 -2.29
C THR A 472 -0.58 4.96 -3.18
N ASP A 473 0.00 5.15 -4.39
CA ASP A 473 0.10 4.10 -5.41
C ASP A 473 1.48 3.44 -5.46
N ALA A 474 2.55 4.18 -5.10
CA ALA A 474 3.89 3.64 -5.10
C ALA A 474 4.17 2.84 -3.83
N THR A 475 4.55 1.59 -4.00
CA THR A 475 5.07 0.76 -2.91
C THR A 475 6.60 0.74 -2.96
N ARG A 476 7.24 1.19 -1.87
CA ARG A 476 8.69 1.29 -1.74
C ARG A 476 9.17 0.63 -0.45
N GLN A 477 10.38 0.10 -0.45
CA GLN A 477 10.96 -0.47 0.75
C GLN A 477 11.22 0.62 1.81
N PRO A 478 10.65 0.52 3.02
CA PRO A 478 10.73 1.57 4.04
C PRO A 478 12.09 1.62 4.77
N GLY A 479 12.99 0.69 4.47
CA GLY A 479 14.26 0.60 5.11
C GLY A 479 14.16 0.54 6.64
N SER A 480 15.03 1.27 7.32
CA SER A 480 15.11 1.28 8.79
C SER A 480 13.91 1.88 9.53
N CYS A 481 12.92 2.47 8.84
CA CYS A 481 11.67 2.88 9.47
C CYS A 481 10.90 1.66 10.02
N PHE A 482 11.02 0.50 9.40
CA PHE A 482 10.39 -0.73 9.87
C PHE A 482 10.94 -1.26 11.20
N LYS A 483 12.14 -0.85 11.62
CA LYS A 483 12.73 -1.31 12.89
C LYS A 483 11.83 -1.03 14.08
N VAL A 484 11.28 0.18 14.16
CA VAL A 484 10.42 0.60 15.27
C VAL A 484 9.17 -0.29 15.31
N LEU A 485 8.53 -0.48 14.17
CA LEU A 485 7.24 -1.16 14.05
C LEU A 485 7.32 -2.68 14.19
N SER A 486 8.33 -3.31 13.56
CA SER A 486 8.44 -4.77 13.44
C SER A 486 9.32 -5.44 14.50
N ALA A 487 10.21 -4.68 15.15
CA ALA A 487 11.13 -5.23 16.13
C ALA A 487 10.99 -4.57 17.51
N TYR A 488 11.14 -3.25 17.61
CA TYR A 488 11.13 -2.59 18.92
C TYR A 488 9.72 -2.53 19.54
N ALA A 489 8.69 -2.21 18.77
CA ALA A 489 7.32 -2.18 19.26
C ALA A 489 6.88 -3.54 19.85
N PRO A 490 6.96 -4.66 19.09
CA PRO A 490 6.59 -5.96 19.65
C PRO A 490 7.46 -6.38 20.84
N THR A 491 8.74 -6.02 20.85
CA THR A 491 9.65 -6.38 21.94
C THR A 491 9.28 -5.67 23.25
N LEU A 492 9.12 -4.34 23.21
CA LEU A 492 8.74 -3.55 24.37
C LEU A 492 7.34 -3.91 24.87
N ASP A 493 6.42 -4.18 23.94
CA ASP A 493 5.05 -4.57 24.28
C ASP A 493 4.96 -5.92 24.98
N ASN A 494 5.95 -6.79 24.76
CA ASN A 494 6.07 -8.11 25.39
C ASN A 494 7.04 -8.15 26.60
N GLY A 495 7.35 -7.00 27.19
CA GLY A 495 7.99 -6.91 28.51
C GLY A 495 9.49 -6.73 28.52
N TYR A 496 10.13 -6.60 27.36
CA TYR A 496 11.50 -6.10 27.26
C TYR A 496 11.52 -4.58 27.54
N THR A 497 12.72 -4.05 27.74
CA THR A 497 12.91 -2.66 28.17
C THR A 497 13.88 -1.91 27.28
N LEU A 498 13.84 -0.59 27.29
CA LEU A 498 14.82 0.24 26.57
C LEU A 498 16.25 0.07 27.13
N ALA A 499 16.37 -0.37 28.38
CA ALA A 499 17.64 -0.66 29.04
C ALA A 499 18.28 -1.99 28.62
N ASP A 500 17.47 -2.95 28.14
CA ASP A 500 18.00 -4.26 27.72
C ASP A 500 19.07 -4.11 26.67
N THR A 501 20.13 -4.89 26.80
CA THR A 501 21.31 -4.77 25.97
C THR A 501 21.52 -5.99 25.10
N ILE A 502 21.84 -5.74 23.83
CA ILE A 502 22.17 -6.77 22.84
C ILE A 502 23.59 -6.54 22.32
N MET A 503 24.36 -7.63 22.17
CA MET A 503 25.71 -7.56 21.66
C MET A 503 25.73 -7.20 20.17
N ASP A 504 26.25 -6.04 19.83
CA ASP A 504 26.62 -5.68 18.45
C ASP A 504 27.92 -6.40 18.09
N SER A 505 27.78 -7.56 17.46
CA SER A 505 28.89 -8.45 17.04
C SER A 505 28.50 -9.14 15.72
N ALA A 506 29.45 -9.84 15.10
CA ALA A 506 29.19 -10.57 13.86
C ALA A 506 27.93 -11.47 14.00
N PHE A 507 27.04 -11.34 13.04
CA PHE A 507 25.80 -12.11 12.96
C PHE A 507 25.41 -12.30 11.49
N ALA A 508 24.96 -13.49 11.11
CA ALA A 508 24.53 -13.80 9.76
C ALA A 508 23.03 -14.02 9.70
N TYR A 509 22.43 -13.70 8.54
CA TYR A 509 21.06 -14.09 8.28
C TYR A 509 20.94 -15.62 8.20
N THR A 510 19.92 -16.18 8.81
CA THR A 510 19.58 -17.60 8.65
C THR A 510 18.44 -17.69 7.63
N ASN A 511 18.73 -18.15 6.42
CA ASN A 511 17.69 -18.37 5.42
C ASN A 511 17.14 -19.79 5.57
N ALA A 512 15.86 -19.89 5.90
CA ALA A 512 15.14 -21.16 5.90
C ALA A 512 15.06 -21.69 4.45
N GLY A 513 16.06 -22.40 3.99
CA GLY A 513 16.00 -23.17 2.76
C GLY A 513 17.17 -23.11 1.77
N ASN A 514 18.15 -22.26 1.95
CA ASN A 514 19.33 -22.20 1.04
C ASN A 514 20.62 -21.95 1.83
N ASP A 515 21.40 -23.01 2.06
CA ASP A 515 22.69 -22.97 2.78
C ASP A 515 23.78 -22.08 2.12
N SER A 516 23.49 -21.47 0.97
CA SER A 516 24.50 -20.71 0.21
C SER A 516 24.51 -19.19 0.47
N ASP A 517 23.54 -18.64 1.22
CA ASP A 517 23.33 -17.19 1.33
C ASP A 517 23.40 -16.63 2.77
N ASN A 518 24.12 -17.26 3.66
CA ASN A 518 24.36 -16.73 5.02
C ASN A 518 25.31 -15.53 4.97
N ARG A 519 24.82 -14.39 4.49
CA ARG A 519 25.60 -13.14 4.52
C ARG A 519 25.55 -12.49 5.90
N LEU A 520 26.65 -11.82 6.28
CA LEU A 520 26.72 -11.08 7.53
C LEU A 520 25.85 -9.84 7.50
N VAL A 521 25.15 -9.59 8.60
CA VAL A 521 24.46 -8.32 8.85
C VAL A 521 25.51 -7.25 9.15
N SER A 522 25.45 -6.13 8.44
CA SER A 522 26.36 -5.00 8.64
C SER A 522 25.61 -3.78 9.18
N ASN A 523 26.26 -3.01 10.05
CA ASN A 523 25.79 -1.69 10.42
C ASN A 523 26.16 -0.66 9.34
N TRP A 524 25.48 0.49 9.35
CA TRP A 524 25.71 1.58 8.42
C TRP A 524 26.97 2.40 8.73
N TRP A 525 27.49 2.33 9.98
CA TRP A 525 28.70 3.05 10.38
C TRP A 525 29.98 2.28 10.05
N THR A 526 31.10 3.01 9.94
CA THR A 526 32.44 2.46 9.79
C THR A 526 33.07 2.23 11.16
N GLY A 527 34.04 1.32 11.26
CA GLY A 527 34.82 1.06 12.50
C GLY A 527 34.46 -0.21 13.25
N GLY A 528 33.64 -1.09 12.63
CA GLY A 528 33.31 -2.39 13.18
C GLY A 528 32.18 -2.39 14.20
N TYR A 529 32.12 -3.43 15.00
CA TYR A 529 31.08 -3.64 16.01
C TYR A 529 31.35 -2.83 17.28
N ARG A 530 30.30 -2.45 18.01
CA ARG A 530 30.35 -1.56 19.17
C ARG A 530 30.12 -2.25 20.52
N GLY A 531 29.96 -3.59 20.53
CA GLY A 531 29.75 -4.36 21.76
C GLY A 531 28.30 -4.25 22.28
N LEU A 532 28.10 -4.23 23.58
CA LEU A 532 26.80 -4.15 24.20
C LEU A 532 26.12 -2.80 23.93
N LEU A 533 24.98 -2.83 23.31
CA LEU A 533 24.15 -1.66 22.99
C LEU A 533 22.74 -1.86 23.54
N SER A 534 22.21 -0.83 24.20
CA SER A 534 20.83 -0.85 24.69
C SER A 534 19.82 -0.75 23.53
N LEU A 535 18.58 -1.18 23.76
CA LEU A 535 17.51 -1.04 22.76
C LEU A 535 17.27 0.43 22.44
N ARG A 536 17.34 1.34 23.43
CA ARG A 536 17.30 2.80 23.20
C ARG A 536 18.38 3.24 22.20
N TYR A 537 19.61 2.83 22.41
CA TYR A 537 20.71 3.14 21.47
C TYR A 537 20.45 2.57 20.08
N GLY A 538 19.87 1.38 20.01
CA GLY A 538 19.48 0.73 18.75
C GLY A 538 18.45 1.53 17.95
N ILE A 539 17.48 2.17 18.60
CA ILE A 539 16.50 3.08 17.98
C ILE A 539 17.19 4.38 17.57
N GLN A 540 17.89 5.05 18.49
CA GLN A 540 18.56 6.33 18.32
C GLN A 540 19.54 6.33 17.14
N TRP A 541 20.39 5.31 17.05
CA TRP A 541 21.44 5.18 16.03
C TRP A 541 21.09 4.20 14.91
N SER A 542 19.87 3.69 14.92
CA SER A 542 19.38 2.78 13.88
C SER A 542 20.31 1.57 13.65
N ALA A 543 20.74 0.89 14.74
CA ALA A 543 21.67 -0.23 14.68
C ALA A 543 21.02 -1.44 13.95
N ASN A 544 21.67 -1.96 12.90
CA ASN A 544 21.14 -3.08 12.11
C ASN A 544 21.28 -4.41 12.87
N VAL A 545 22.50 -4.73 13.32
CA VAL A 545 22.82 -6.02 13.94
C VAL A 545 21.97 -6.26 15.19
N VAL A 546 21.87 -5.26 16.06
CA VAL A 546 21.03 -5.32 17.27
C VAL A 546 19.57 -5.60 16.92
N THR A 547 19.03 -4.88 15.92
CA THR A 547 17.64 -5.03 15.53
C THR A 547 17.35 -6.39 14.90
N VAL A 548 18.22 -6.90 14.01
CA VAL A 548 18.04 -8.23 13.40
C VAL A 548 18.13 -9.33 14.46
N LYS A 549 19.07 -9.22 15.42
CA LYS A 549 19.12 -10.14 16.55
C LYS A 549 17.85 -10.07 17.40
N LEU A 550 17.37 -8.86 17.68
CA LEU A 550 16.14 -8.64 18.43
C LEU A 550 14.94 -9.32 17.74
N LEU A 551 14.75 -9.08 16.43
CA LEU A 551 13.69 -9.74 15.66
C LEU A 551 13.86 -11.27 15.64
N THR A 552 15.10 -11.78 15.61
CA THR A 552 15.36 -13.22 15.68
C THR A 552 14.89 -13.81 17.02
N MET A 553 15.13 -13.09 18.15
CA MET A 553 14.70 -13.50 19.50
C MET A 553 13.19 -13.55 19.63
N ILE A 554 12.47 -12.55 19.12
CA ILE A 554 11.00 -12.48 19.22
C ILE A 554 10.28 -13.18 18.05
N THR A 555 11.00 -13.65 17.06
CA THR A 555 10.62 -14.26 15.79
C THR A 555 10.13 -13.28 14.72
N PRO A 556 10.51 -13.48 13.44
CA PRO A 556 9.98 -12.67 12.33
C PRO A 556 8.46 -12.72 12.18
N ARG A 557 7.81 -13.82 12.59
CA ARG A 557 6.36 -13.95 12.56
C ARG A 557 5.69 -12.94 13.50
N MET A 558 6.19 -12.78 14.72
CA MET A 558 5.68 -11.77 15.63
C MET A 558 5.82 -10.35 15.05
N GLY A 559 6.98 -10.05 14.45
CA GLY A 559 7.17 -8.77 13.77
C GLY A 559 6.16 -8.53 12.65
N MET A 560 5.88 -9.56 11.85
CA MET A 560 4.86 -9.50 10.79
C MET A 560 3.46 -9.25 11.37
N ASP A 561 3.08 -9.97 12.41
CA ASP A 561 1.75 -9.85 13.02
C ASP A 561 1.50 -8.43 13.55
N TYR A 562 2.53 -7.78 14.12
CA TYR A 562 2.45 -6.37 14.53
C TYR A 562 2.34 -5.43 13.34
N LEU A 563 3.09 -5.64 12.24
CA LEU A 563 2.96 -4.83 11.04
C LEU A 563 1.56 -4.90 10.42
N LEU A 564 0.97 -6.09 10.35
CA LEU A 564 -0.42 -6.24 9.89
C LEU A 564 -1.39 -5.49 10.82
N ASN A 565 -1.14 -5.51 12.14
CA ASN A 565 -1.94 -4.75 13.09
C ASN A 565 -1.73 -3.23 12.96
N PHE A 566 -0.56 -2.77 12.51
CA PHE A 566 -0.29 -1.37 12.16
C PHE A 566 -0.91 -0.93 10.83
N GLY A 567 -1.57 -1.81 10.07
CA GLY A 567 -2.37 -1.48 8.90
C GLY A 567 -1.70 -1.70 7.55
N PHE A 568 -0.53 -2.33 7.50
CA PHE A 568 0.11 -2.65 6.22
C PHE A 568 -0.64 -3.76 5.48
N THR A 569 -0.93 -3.53 4.19
CA THR A 569 -1.72 -4.43 3.34
C THR A 569 -0.90 -5.12 2.25
N THR A 570 0.27 -4.58 1.92
CA THR A 570 1.11 -5.03 0.79
C THR A 570 2.11 -6.13 1.14
N LEU A 571 2.20 -6.52 2.43
CA LEU A 571 3.18 -7.47 2.95
C LEU A 571 2.82 -8.93 2.63
N LEU A 572 3.79 -9.72 2.22
CA LEU A 572 3.65 -11.16 2.02
C LEU A 572 3.77 -11.91 3.37
N SER A 573 2.66 -11.94 4.12
CA SER A 573 2.57 -12.64 5.42
C SER A 573 2.56 -14.16 5.30
N GLU A 574 2.23 -14.69 4.13
CA GLU A 574 2.29 -16.10 3.76
C GLU A 574 3.24 -16.28 2.55
N THR A 575 3.60 -17.50 2.28
CA THR A 575 4.47 -17.79 1.12
C THR A 575 3.64 -17.75 -0.16
N ASP A 576 4.05 -16.95 -1.14
CA ASP A 576 3.41 -16.84 -2.45
C ASP A 576 3.69 -18.07 -3.35
N GLU A 577 3.11 -18.10 -4.54
CA GLU A 577 3.27 -19.18 -5.52
C GLU A 577 4.73 -19.34 -6.01
N ASN A 578 5.54 -18.29 -5.91
CA ASN A 578 6.95 -18.27 -6.30
C ASN A 578 7.89 -18.67 -5.14
N GLY A 579 7.34 -18.91 -3.95
CA GLY A 579 8.10 -19.25 -2.77
C GLY A 579 8.64 -18.05 -1.98
N ASN A 580 8.17 -16.82 -2.26
CA ASN A 580 8.57 -15.61 -1.54
C ASN A 580 7.71 -15.42 -0.30
N THR A 581 8.31 -14.87 0.75
CA THR A 581 7.63 -14.41 1.97
C THR A 581 8.43 -13.30 2.61
N ASP A 582 7.74 -12.35 3.24
CA ASP A 582 8.39 -11.28 4.00
C ASP A 582 8.63 -11.67 5.48
N VAL A 583 8.17 -12.86 5.91
CA VAL A 583 8.41 -13.38 7.27
C VAL A 583 9.86 -13.87 7.40
N THR A 584 10.79 -12.93 7.35
CA THR A 584 12.24 -13.16 7.38
C THR A 584 12.92 -12.22 8.36
N GLN A 585 14.19 -12.49 8.68
CA GLN A 585 14.98 -11.59 9.51
C GLN A 585 15.23 -10.21 8.86
N ALA A 586 15.15 -10.12 7.53
CA ALA A 586 15.31 -8.86 6.80
C ALA A 586 14.10 -7.92 6.98
N LEU A 587 12.97 -8.43 7.43
CA LEU A 587 11.72 -7.67 7.66
C LEU A 587 11.97 -6.39 8.47
N CYS A 588 12.74 -6.49 9.57
CA CYS A 588 12.99 -5.33 10.42
C CYS A 588 13.90 -4.26 9.79
N LEU A 589 14.58 -4.58 8.72
CA LEU A 589 15.36 -3.62 7.95
C LEU A 589 14.60 -3.07 6.74
N GLY A 590 13.32 -3.44 6.59
CA GLY A 590 12.49 -3.06 5.46
C GLY A 590 12.81 -3.86 4.18
N GLY A 591 13.50 -5.01 4.31
CA GLY A 591 13.74 -5.93 3.20
C GLY A 591 12.50 -6.78 2.93
N ILE A 592 11.54 -6.21 2.23
CA ILE A 592 10.24 -6.77 1.87
C ILE A 592 10.06 -6.78 0.36
N THR A 593 9.18 -7.65 -0.13
CA THR A 593 9.04 -7.95 -1.56
C THR A 593 8.40 -6.80 -2.33
N ASN A 594 7.21 -6.36 -1.92
CA ASN A 594 6.44 -5.36 -2.67
C ASN A 594 6.73 -3.92 -2.21
N GLY A 595 7.23 -3.71 -0.99
CA GLY A 595 7.28 -2.38 -0.38
C GLY A 595 5.98 -2.00 0.32
N VAL A 596 5.90 -0.74 0.76
CA VAL A 596 4.71 -0.14 1.39
C VAL A 596 4.46 1.25 0.84
N THR A 597 3.23 1.76 0.96
CA THR A 597 2.91 3.13 0.58
C THR A 597 3.35 4.12 1.67
N ASN A 598 3.51 5.39 1.28
CA ASN A 598 3.79 6.45 2.24
C ASN A 598 2.62 6.66 3.21
N LEU A 599 1.40 6.56 2.72
CA LEU A 599 0.19 6.66 3.54
C LEU A 599 0.15 5.58 4.63
N GLU A 600 0.39 4.29 4.28
CA GLU A 600 0.44 3.20 5.26
C GLU A 600 1.52 3.43 6.33
N LEU A 601 2.72 3.86 5.89
CA LEU A 601 3.82 4.12 6.83
C LEU A 601 3.49 5.28 7.77
N THR A 602 2.89 6.36 7.25
CA THR A 602 2.48 7.51 8.06
C THR A 602 1.42 7.12 9.07
N ALA A 603 0.39 6.36 8.68
CA ALA A 603 -0.67 5.89 9.56
C ALA A 603 -0.13 4.96 10.67
N ALA A 604 0.83 4.08 10.34
CA ALA A 604 1.49 3.24 11.33
C ALA A 604 2.24 4.05 12.39
N TYR A 605 2.96 5.10 11.98
CA TYR A 605 3.64 6.01 12.91
C TYR A 605 2.66 6.90 13.68
N ALA A 606 1.57 7.35 13.05
CA ALA A 606 0.50 8.09 13.71
C ALA A 606 -0.10 7.30 14.88
N SER A 607 -0.23 5.98 14.74
CA SER A 607 -0.72 5.15 15.84
C SER A 607 0.19 5.17 17.08
N ILE A 608 1.52 5.26 16.89
CA ILE A 608 2.47 5.40 18.02
C ILE A 608 2.27 6.76 18.68
N ALA A 609 2.21 7.84 17.88
CA ALA A 609 1.96 9.20 18.39
C ALA A 609 0.62 9.30 19.16
N ASN A 610 -0.38 8.52 18.74
CA ASN A 610 -1.71 8.43 19.34
C ASN A 610 -1.80 7.33 20.45
N GLY A 611 -0.76 7.18 21.24
CA GLY A 611 -0.76 6.27 22.39
C GLY A 611 -0.96 4.79 22.06
N GLY A 612 -0.52 4.37 20.86
CA GLY A 612 -0.67 3.01 20.38
C GLY A 612 -2.03 2.69 19.75
N THR A 613 -2.87 3.70 19.53
CA THR A 613 -4.18 3.54 18.89
C THR A 613 -4.08 3.87 17.42
N TYR A 614 -4.23 2.88 16.55
CA TYR A 614 -4.38 3.07 15.11
C TYR A 614 -5.78 3.56 14.79
N ILE A 615 -5.86 4.58 13.97
CA ILE A 615 -7.09 5.05 13.33
C ILE A 615 -6.90 4.90 11.84
N GLU A 616 -7.85 4.28 11.17
CA GLU A 616 -7.78 4.11 9.71
C GLU A 616 -7.71 5.48 9.02
N PRO A 617 -6.68 5.74 8.19
CA PRO A 617 -6.52 7.05 7.57
C PRO A 617 -7.64 7.34 6.59
N THR A 618 -8.13 8.57 6.61
CA THR A 618 -9.16 9.03 5.67
C THR A 618 -8.81 10.40 5.09
N LEU A 619 -9.16 10.58 3.80
CA LEU A 619 -9.00 11.84 3.09
C LEU A 619 -10.30 12.67 3.05
N TYR A 620 -11.42 12.13 3.53
CA TYR A 620 -12.69 12.83 3.59
C TYR A 620 -13.44 12.54 4.88
N THR A 621 -14.33 13.45 5.26
CA THR A 621 -15.22 13.29 6.42
C THR A 621 -16.59 12.77 6.02
N THR A 622 -17.20 13.36 4.99
CA THR A 622 -18.54 13.00 4.52
C THR A 622 -18.67 13.15 3.01
N VAL A 623 -19.48 12.30 2.42
CA VAL A 623 -19.97 12.46 1.06
C VAL A 623 -21.48 12.64 1.11
N LEU A 624 -21.99 13.70 0.47
CA LEU A 624 -23.40 14.06 0.42
C LEU A 624 -23.94 13.86 -0.99
N ASP A 625 -25.22 13.43 -1.09
CA ASP A 625 -25.94 13.42 -2.37
C ASP A 625 -26.33 14.84 -2.83
N SER A 626 -26.90 14.95 -4.03
CA SER A 626 -27.37 16.22 -4.59
C SER A 626 -28.48 16.89 -3.77
N SER A 627 -29.12 16.17 -2.85
CA SER A 627 -30.15 16.64 -1.91
C SER A 627 -29.57 17.02 -0.54
N GLY A 628 -28.28 16.78 -0.29
CA GLY A 628 -27.60 17.05 0.96
C GLY A 628 -27.71 15.92 1.99
N ASN A 629 -28.15 14.71 1.61
CA ASN A 629 -28.14 13.57 2.51
C ASN A 629 -26.75 12.93 2.52
N VAL A 630 -26.33 12.41 3.70
CA VAL A 630 -25.05 11.71 3.83
C VAL A 630 -25.13 10.33 3.15
N ILE A 631 -24.19 10.08 2.24
CA ILE A 631 -24.01 8.80 1.55
C ILE A 631 -22.92 7.98 2.22
N LEU A 632 -21.78 8.62 2.50
CA LEU A 632 -20.66 8.05 3.22
C LEU A 632 -20.28 8.94 4.39
N ASP A 633 -19.95 8.33 5.53
CA ASP A 633 -19.55 9.02 6.76
C ASP A 633 -18.28 8.38 7.33
N ARG A 634 -17.18 9.13 7.32
CA ARG A 634 -15.87 8.79 7.85
C ARG A 634 -15.46 9.75 8.99
N THR A 635 -16.43 10.45 9.62
CA THR A 635 -16.15 11.33 10.77
C THR A 635 -15.60 10.59 11.99
N SER A 636 -15.76 9.28 12.04
CA SER A 636 -15.16 8.39 13.02
C SER A 636 -14.58 7.18 12.30
N GLY A 637 -13.24 7.14 12.17
CA GLY A 637 -12.53 6.01 11.58
C GLY A 637 -12.59 4.74 12.44
N GLU A 638 -12.37 3.58 11.84
CA GLU A 638 -12.15 2.34 12.56
C GLU A 638 -10.89 2.44 13.41
N THR A 639 -10.98 2.05 14.67
CA THR A 639 -9.86 2.15 15.62
C THR A 639 -9.48 0.78 16.16
N ARG A 640 -8.18 0.57 16.37
CA ARG A 640 -7.66 -0.61 17.06
C ARG A 640 -6.40 -0.30 17.86
N GLN A 641 -6.18 -1.00 18.95
CA GLN A 641 -4.94 -0.89 19.72
C GLN A 641 -3.85 -1.71 19.02
N THR A 642 -2.74 -1.07 18.66
CA THR A 642 -1.59 -1.70 18.04
C THR A 642 -0.54 -2.11 19.05
N VAL A 643 -0.27 -1.24 20.02
CA VAL A 643 0.60 -1.46 21.16
C VAL A 643 0.01 -0.80 22.43
N LYS A 644 0.49 -1.17 23.62
CA LYS A 644 0.10 -0.51 24.86
C LYS A 644 0.52 0.96 24.85
N ASP A 645 -0.19 1.79 25.59
CA ASP A 645 0.14 3.21 25.80
C ASP A 645 1.55 3.40 26.39
N THR A 646 1.93 2.55 27.35
CA THR A 646 3.28 2.54 27.93
C THR A 646 4.35 2.21 26.89
N THR A 647 4.06 1.27 25.98
CA THR A 647 4.95 0.93 24.87
C THR A 647 5.08 2.09 23.88
N ALA A 648 3.96 2.70 23.51
CA ALA A 648 3.94 3.87 22.63
C ALA A 648 4.78 5.01 23.21
N TRP A 649 4.58 5.32 24.50
CA TRP A 649 5.33 6.37 25.16
C TRP A 649 6.85 6.09 25.20
N LEU A 650 7.26 4.84 25.50
CA LEU A 650 8.67 4.43 25.50
C LEU A 650 9.30 4.54 24.10
N LEU A 651 8.56 4.18 23.05
CA LEU A 651 9.01 4.37 21.68
C LEU A 651 9.18 5.84 21.32
N ILE A 652 8.20 6.69 21.67
CA ILE A 652 8.25 8.14 21.47
C ILE A 652 9.48 8.71 22.17
N ASP A 653 9.71 8.35 23.42
CA ASP A 653 10.85 8.82 24.21
C ASP A 653 12.20 8.44 23.58
N ALA A 654 12.34 7.20 23.10
CA ALA A 654 13.54 6.76 22.40
C ALA A 654 13.70 7.43 21.01
N MET A 655 12.60 7.76 20.33
CA MET A 655 12.64 8.45 19.03
C MET A 655 12.93 9.96 19.17
N ARG A 656 12.65 10.57 20.32
CA ARG A 656 13.16 11.92 20.67
C ARG A 656 14.68 11.95 20.68
N ASP A 657 15.33 10.88 21.17
CA ASP A 657 16.78 10.75 21.12
C ASP A 657 17.29 10.65 19.67
N CYS A 658 16.54 9.99 18.77
CA CYS A 658 16.87 9.97 17.36
C CYS A 658 16.84 11.38 16.74
N ALA A 659 15.84 12.20 17.10
CA ALA A 659 15.73 13.59 16.65
C ALA A 659 16.79 14.51 17.27
N SER A 660 17.08 14.39 18.56
CA SER A 660 17.93 15.33 19.28
C SER A 660 19.43 15.07 19.10
N SER A 661 19.85 13.81 18.99
CA SER A 661 21.25 13.41 19.01
C SER A 661 21.58 12.11 18.21
N GLY A 662 20.61 11.61 17.43
CA GLY A 662 20.75 10.40 16.63
C GLY A 662 20.79 10.67 15.11
N THR A 663 20.24 9.74 14.33
CA THR A 663 20.25 9.80 12.87
C THR A 663 19.34 10.87 12.29
N GLY A 664 18.33 11.32 13.05
CA GLY A 664 17.28 12.27 12.63
C GLY A 664 17.54 13.74 12.97
N THR A 665 18.74 14.11 13.42
CA THR A 665 19.03 15.47 13.94
C THR A 665 18.76 16.61 12.94
N ARG A 666 18.72 16.33 11.64
CA ARG A 666 18.40 17.35 10.61
C ARG A 666 16.90 17.65 10.53
N ALA A 667 16.06 16.71 10.93
CA ALA A 667 14.63 16.90 10.98
C ALA A 667 14.20 17.68 12.23
N ASN A 668 15.04 17.77 13.28
CA ASN A 668 14.69 18.45 14.52
C ASN A 668 14.60 19.97 14.36
N PHE A 669 13.62 20.58 15.02
CA PHE A 669 13.44 22.02 15.10
C PHE A 669 13.05 22.43 16.52
N SER A 670 13.10 23.73 16.82
CA SER A 670 12.78 24.27 18.16
C SER A 670 11.32 24.68 18.25
N GLY A 671 10.77 24.62 19.43
CA GLY A 671 9.41 25.12 19.71
C GLY A 671 8.36 24.02 19.85
N GLN A 672 8.69 22.80 19.44
CA GLN A 672 7.81 21.63 19.60
C GLN A 672 8.57 20.42 20.13
N ASP A 673 7.82 19.44 20.62
CA ASP A 673 8.29 18.10 20.94
C ASP A 673 8.39 17.29 19.65
N VAL A 674 9.59 16.81 19.30
CA VAL A 674 9.87 16.15 18.02
C VAL A 674 10.43 14.77 18.22
N ALA A 675 9.84 13.78 17.61
CA ALA A 675 10.34 12.42 17.56
C ALA A 675 10.33 11.90 16.11
N VAL A 676 11.46 11.33 15.65
CA VAL A 676 11.59 10.86 14.26
C VAL A 676 12.31 9.53 14.18
N LYS A 677 12.14 8.85 13.04
CA LYS A 677 12.92 7.70 12.61
C LYS A 677 13.30 7.83 11.15
N THR A 678 14.55 7.53 10.84
CA THR A 678 15.08 7.55 9.47
C THR A 678 15.08 6.16 8.86
N GLY A 679 14.79 6.08 7.56
CA GLY A 679 14.90 4.90 6.72
C GLY A 679 15.90 5.12 5.59
N THR A 680 16.62 4.08 5.23
CA THR A 680 17.51 4.06 4.07
C THR A 680 17.61 2.62 3.61
N THR A 681 17.40 2.37 2.32
CA THR A 681 17.51 1.05 1.72
C THR A 681 18.96 0.79 1.25
N SER A 682 19.23 -0.45 0.87
CA SER A 682 20.52 -0.83 0.29
C SER A 682 20.83 0.04 -0.93
N ASP A 683 22.12 0.37 -1.12
CA ASP A 683 22.59 1.21 -2.22
C ASP A 683 21.96 2.62 -2.28
N ASN A 684 21.29 3.06 -1.21
CA ASN A 684 20.57 4.35 -1.11
C ASN A 684 19.51 4.53 -2.23
N LEU A 685 18.77 3.49 -2.57
CA LEU A 685 17.73 3.60 -3.58
C LEU A 685 16.56 4.44 -3.09
N ASP A 686 16.20 4.26 -1.81
CA ASP A 686 15.12 4.99 -1.15
C ASP A 686 15.61 5.57 0.18
N VAL A 687 15.21 6.78 0.49
CA VAL A 687 15.37 7.36 1.82
C VAL A 687 14.04 7.82 2.36
N TRP A 688 13.88 7.64 3.66
CA TRP A 688 12.65 7.90 4.39
C TRP A 688 12.90 8.66 5.68
N VAL A 689 11.96 9.47 6.08
CA VAL A 689 11.78 9.95 7.44
C VAL A 689 10.31 9.84 7.81
N SER A 690 10.04 9.21 8.95
CA SER A 690 8.73 9.23 9.58
C SER A 690 8.87 9.77 10.99
N GLY A 691 8.04 10.71 11.36
CA GLY A 691 8.11 11.35 12.66
C GLY A 691 6.87 12.17 12.96
N PHE A 692 6.80 12.68 14.17
CA PHE A 692 5.60 13.36 14.66
C PHE A 692 5.95 14.43 15.70
N THR A 693 5.00 15.33 15.90
CA THR A 693 4.92 16.33 16.97
C THR A 693 3.70 16.04 17.85
N GLY A 694 3.32 16.93 18.75
CA GLY A 694 2.05 16.84 19.48
C GLY A 694 0.81 16.93 18.58
N TYR A 695 0.94 17.48 17.39
CA TYR A 695 -0.17 17.76 16.47
C TYR A 695 -0.27 16.79 15.30
N TYR A 696 0.86 16.56 14.58
CA TYR A 696 0.87 15.89 13.28
C TYR A 696 1.96 14.84 13.16
N THR A 697 1.63 13.78 12.44
CA THR A 697 2.58 12.78 11.96
C THR A 697 2.85 13.03 10.48
N CYS A 698 4.14 13.08 10.12
CA CYS A 698 4.59 13.31 8.75
C CYS A 698 5.60 12.26 8.31
N SER A 699 5.40 11.68 7.13
CA SER A 699 6.40 10.85 6.47
C SER A 699 6.76 11.40 5.10
N ILE A 700 8.06 11.36 4.78
CA ILE A 700 8.61 11.76 3.48
C ILE A 700 9.44 10.63 2.91
N TRP A 701 9.18 10.27 1.67
CA TRP A 701 10.00 9.43 0.83
C TRP A 701 10.74 10.28 -0.21
N LEU A 702 11.96 9.88 -0.55
CA LEU A 702 12.71 10.44 -1.67
C LEU A 702 13.51 9.31 -2.33
N GLY A 703 13.45 9.24 -3.65
CA GLY A 703 14.13 8.22 -4.45
C GLY A 703 13.98 8.50 -5.94
N TYR A 704 14.50 7.60 -6.76
CA TYR A 704 14.26 7.61 -8.21
C TYR A 704 13.12 6.66 -8.55
N ASP A 705 12.24 7.04 -9.48
CA ASP A 705 11.13 6.19 -9.90
C ASP A 705 11.65 4.86 -10.46
N ASN A 706 12.71 4.92 -11.23
CA ASN A 706 13.37 3.74 -11.77
C ASN A 706 14.58 3.36 -10.90
N ASN A 707 14.44 2.27 -10.12
CA ASN A 707 15.51 1.74 -9.26
C ASN A 707 16.74 1.20 -10.03
N ASN A 708 16.69 1.15 -11.36
CA ASN A 708 17.81 0.70 -12.20
C ASN A 708 18.90 1.75 -12.35
N LYS A 709 18.77 2.93 -11.73
CA LYS A 709 19.86 3.90 -11.69
C LYS A 709 21.07 3.31 -10.98
N SER A 710 22.18 3.22 -11.69
CA SER A 710 23.45 2.78 -11.10
C SER A 710 23.91 3.73 -10.00
N GLY A 711 23.95 3.23 -8.76
CA GLY A 711 24.52 3.92 -7.59
C GLY A 711 23.51 4.64 -6.68
N GLY A 712 22.21 4.59 -6.95
CA GLY A 712 21.19 5.19 -6.09
C GLY A 712 21.41 6.70 -5.81
N LEU A 713 20.84 7.19 -4.72
CA LEU A 713 21.02 8.56 -4.24
C LEU A 713 22.45 8.82 -3.75
N SER A 714 23.02 9.96 -4.10
CA SER A 714 24.32 10.39 -3.60
C SER A 714 24.25 10.78 -2.12
N SER A 715 25.41 10.93 -1.48
CA SER A 715 25.48 11.30 -0.06
C SER A 715 24.91 12.71 0.25
N SER A 716 24.75 13.58 -0.74
CA SER A 716 24.07 14.87 -0.62
C SER A 716 22.55 14.70 -0.72
N GLU A 717 22.08 13.91 -1.68
CA GLU A 717 20.65 13.64 -1.89
C GLU A 717 20.03 12.90 -0.71
N THR A 718 20.76 11.97 -0.08
CA THR A 718 20.28 11.24 1.12
C THR A 718 20.00 12.11 2.35
N LYS A 719 20.10 13.43 2.26
CA LYS A 719 19.80 14.37 3.35
C LYS A 719 18.60 15.26 3.04
N THR A 720 18.17 15.30 1.79
CA THR A 720 17.10 16.16 1.30
C THR A 720 15.82 15.96 2.06
N HIS A 721 15.34 14.74 2.18
CA HIS A 721 14.09 14.40 2.88
C HIS A 721 14.05 14.87 4.35
N LEU A 722 15.19 14.85 5.06
CA LEU A 722 15.27 15.34 6.44
C LEU A 722 15.20 16.87 6.52
N ASN A 723 15.82 17.55 5.57
CA ASN A 723 15.76 19.02 5.48
C ASN A 723 14.32 19.45 5.09
N MET A 724 13.69 18.76 4.15
CA MET A 724 12.30 19.03 3.76
C MET A 724 11.34 18.80 4.93
N TRP A 725 11.51 17.69 5.67
CA TRP A 725 10.70 17.41 6.86
C TRP A 725 10.82 18.54 7.89
N ASN A 726 12.04 19.02 8.16
CA ASN A 726 12.26 20.15 9.06
C ASN A 726 11.57 21.43 8.54
N GLN A 727 11.71 21.76 7.25
CA GLN A 727 11.10 22.96 6.66
C GLN A 727 9.57 22.89 6.71
N ILE A 728 8.97 21.77 6.33
CA ILE A 728 7.51 21.59 6.36
C ILE A 728 7.01 21.69 7.80
N MET A 729 7.55 20.84 8.68
CA MET A 729 7.02 20.75 10.03
C MET A 729 7.28 21.99 10.87
N SER A 730 8.42 22.68 10.70
CA SER A 730 8.65 23.94 11.40
C SER A 730 7.67 25.03 10.96
N GLN A 731 7.40 25.16 9.66
CA GLN A 731 6.46 26.18 9.14
C GLN A 731 5.01 25.90 9.60
N ILE A 732 4.57 24.66 9.57
CA ILE A 732 3.24 24.28 10.05
C ILE A 732 3.04 24.67 11.53
N HIS A 733 4.12 24.68 12.32
CA HIS A 733 4.05 24.92 13.77
C HIS A 733 4.44 26.33 14.19
N ASP A 734 4.69 27.26 13.25
CA ASP A 734 5.15 28.62 13.58
C ASP A 734 4.16 29.37 14.51
N ASP A 735 2.86 29.17 14.33
CA ASP A 735 1.79 29.81 15.08
C ASP A 735 1.12 28.87 16.12
N LEU A 736 1.63 27.63 16.30
CA LEU A 736 1.07 26.66 17.24
C LEU A 736 1.80 26.72 18.59
N ASP A 737 1.04 26.64 19.68
CA ASP A 737 1.60 26.52 21.03
C ASP A 737 2.41 25.22 21.18
N TYR A 738 3.34 25.18 22.13
CA TYR A 738 4.06 23.94 22.44
C TYR A 738 3.10 22.86 22.94
N GLU A 739 3.15 21.69 22.30
CA GLU A 739 2.41 20.51 22.74
C GLU A 739 3.33 19.29 22.82
N THR A 740 3.20 18.54 23.91
CA THR A 740 3.92 17.27 24.04
C THR A 740 3.23 16.19 23.18
N ILE A 741 4.00 15.33 22.54
CA ILE A 741 3.47 14.25 21.69
C ILE A 741 2.49 13.37 22.50
N MET A 742 2.89 12.99 23.69
CA MET A 742 2.09 12.18 24.59
C MET A 742 2.48 12.47 26.04
N GLU A 743 1.49 12.70 26.89
CA GLU A 743 1.70 12.79 28.33
C GLU A 743 2.24 11.46 28.88
N LYS A 744 3.17 11.57 29.84
CA LYS A 744 3.77 10.38 30.44
C LYS A 744 2.71 9.57 31.22
N PRO A 745 2.42 8.31 30.86
CA PRO A 745 1.52 7.45 31.61
C PRO A 745 1.94 7.28 33.07
N GLU A 746 0.96 7.12 33.97
CA GLU A 746 1.23 6.89 35.39
C GLU A 746 2.05 5.62 35.65
N ASP A 747 1.86 4.60 34.79
CA ASP A 747 2.57 3.32 34.82
C ASP A 747 3.99 3.37 34.20
N ILE A 748 4.54 4.55 33.92
CA ILE A 748 5.94 4.73 33.54
C ILE A 748 6.74 5.21 34.75
N VAL A 749 7.73 4.39 35.11
CA VAL A 749 8.64 4.64 36.23
C VAL A 749 10.06 4.92 35.76
N GLN A 750 10.87 5.59 36.56
CA GLN A 750 12.29 5.86 36.28
C GLN A 750 13.16 5.10 37.24
N VAL A 751 14.19 4.43 36.75
CA VAL A 751 15.18 3.69 37.54
C VAL A 751 16.58 4.01 37.06
N GLN A 752 17.52 4.12 37.98
CA GLN A 752 18.95 4.18 37.62
C GLN A 752 19.47 2.79 37.26
N VAL A 753 20.10 2.69 36.09
CA VAL A 753 20.66 1.43 35.60
C VAL A 753 22.11 1.59 35.19
N CYS A 754 22.84 0.50 35.11
CA CYS A 754 24.11 0.46 34.44
C CYS A 754 23.90 0.48 32.92
N SER A 755 24.41 1.47 32.19
CA SER A 755 24.23 1.63 30.75
C SER A 755 24.86 0.51 29.90
N LYS A 756 25.66 -0.36 30.52
CA LYS A 756 26.30 -1.51 29.86
C LYS A 756 25.50 -2.80 30.00
N SER A 757 24.83 -3.01 31.15
CA SER A 757 24.05 -4.24 31.41
C SER A 757 22.55 -4.04 31.32
N GLY A 758 22.05 -2.79 31.41
CA GLY A 758 20.64 -2.51 31.61
C GLY A 758 20.10 -2.81 33.00
N LYS A 759 20.93 -3.38 33.91
CA LYS A 759 20.56 -3.83 35.24
C LYS A 759 20.89 -2.79 36.32
N LEU A 760 20.50 -3.05 37.59
CA LEU A 760 20.78 -2.15 38.71
C LEU A 760 22.29 -1.90 38.86
N PRO A 761 22.74 -0.67 39.05
CA PRO A 761 24.17 -0.37 39.16
C PRO A 761 24.75 -0.83 40.50
N ILE A 762 25.98 -1.29 40.50
CA ILE A 762 26.75 -1.61 41.70
C ILE A 762 27.55 -0.37 42.09
N ALA A 763 27.30 0.19 43.26
CA ALA A 763 27.98 1.38 43.76
C ALA A 763 29.50 1.14 43.85
N GLY A 764 30.29 2.09 43.42
CA GLY A 764 31.75 1.98 43.36
C GLY A 764 32.31 1.10 42.21
N VAL A 765 31.44 0.42 41.45
CA VAL A 765 31.80 -0.43 40.32
C VAL A 765 31.26 0.11 38.99
N CYS A 766 30.03 0.57 38.97
CA CYS A 766 29.37 1.13 37.78
C CYS A 766 29.43 2.66 37.72
N ASP A 767 30.13 3.35 38.60
CA ASP A 767 30.07 4.81 38.81
C ASP A 767 30.23 5.65 37.54
N GLY A 768 30.91 5.18 36.52
CA GLY A 768 31.09 5.87 35.23
C GLY A 768 30.06 5.49 34.18
N CYS A 769 29.14 4.57 34.52
CA CYS A 769 28.21 3.95 33.55
C CYS A 769 26.76 3.97 34.06
N VAL A 770 26.42 4.82 35.02
CA VAL A 770 25.06 4.95 35.55
C VAL A 770 24.28 5.92 34.69
N THR A 771 23.11 5.49 34.23
CA THR A 771 22.14 6.32 33.52
C THR A 771 20.74 6.14 34.11
N THR A 772 19.84 7.06 33.85
CA THR A 772 18.43 6.92 34.23
C THR A 772 17.65 6.45 33.00
N GLU A 773 16.83 5.44 33.19
CA GLU A 773 16.00 4.88 32.11
C GLU A 773 14.55 4.78 32.57
N TYR A 774 13.63 4.76 31.59
CA TYR A 774 12.19 4.62 31.77
C TYR A 774 11.74 3.18 31.55
N PHE A 775 10.77 2.74 32.36
CA PHE A 775 10.23 1.39 32.34
C PHE A 775 8.71 1.43 32.45
N ALA A 776 8.02 0.52 31.78
CA ALA A 776 6.67 0.19 32.16
C ALA A 776 6.71 -0.46 33.55
N ALA A 777 5.83 -0.06 34.48
CA ALA A 777 5.82 -0.54 35.85
C ALA A 777 5.75 -2.07 35.93
N GLY A 778 6.69 -2.67 36.64
CA GLY A 778 6.84 -4.13 36.75
C GLY A 778 7.83 -4.74 35.76
N THR A 779 8.44 -3.94 34.84
CA THR A 779 9.50 -4.38 33.94
C THR A 779 10.88 -3.85 34.36
N GLU A 780 10.97 -3.04 35.41
CA GLU A 780 12.22 -2.51 35.91
C GLU A 780 13.16 -3.63 36.39
N PRO A 781 14.49 -3.47 36.22
CA PRO A 781 15.44 -4.52 36.56
C PRO A 781 15.48 -4.76 38.09
N THR A 782 15.49 -6.02 38.47
CA THR A 782 15.64 -6.47 39.89
C THR A 782 17.02 -7.02 40.18
N GLU A 783 17.80 -7.31 39.12
CA GLU A 783 19.15 -7.86 39.23
C GLU A 783 20.20 -6.75 39.13
N TYR A 784 21.31 -6.95 39.80
CA TYR A 784 22.47 -6.07 39.72
C TYR A 784 23.31 -6.35 38.48
N CYS A 785 24.09 -5.35 38.08
CA CYS A 785 25.02 -5.41 36.94
C CYS A 785 25.94 -6.64 36.98
N ASP A 786 25.93 -7.39 35.88
CA ASP A 786 26.76 -8.59 35.67
C ASP A 786 27.85 -8.38 34.61
N VAL A 787 27.93 -7.18 34.04
CA VAL A 787 28.95 -6.80 33.04
C VAL A 787 30.23 -6.27 33.72
N HIS A 788 30.10 -5.50 34.80
CA HIS A 788 31.26 -4.97 35.51
C HIS A 788 31.73 -5.96 36.55
N TRP A 789 32.98 -6.37 36.39
CA TRP A 789 33.64 -7.32 37.26
C TRP A 789 34.79 -6.69 38.02
N VAL A 790 34.97 -7.03 39.29
CA VAL A 790 35.99 -6.49 40.19
C VAL A 790 36.95 -7.61 40.58
N GLY A 791 38.22 -7.40 40.36
CA GLY A 791 39.27 -8.38 40.73
C GLY A 791 40.59 -8.09 40.03
N TRP A 792 41.42 -9.13 39.95
CA TRP A 792 42.66 -9.02 39.22
C TRP A 792 42.42 -9.06 37.71
N ILE A 793 42.92 -8.07 36.99
CA ILE A 793 42.77 -7.88 35.57
C ILE A 793 44.12 -8.04 34.89
N CYS A 794 44.19 -8.85 33.86
CA CYS A 794 45.36 -9.01 33.03
C CYS A 794 45.63 -7.72 32.24
N ASN A 795 46.79 -7.12 32.43
CA ASN A 795 47.19 -5.88 31.76
C ASN A 795 47.42 -6.04 30.25
N GLU A 796 47.57 -7.26 29.75
CA GLU A 796 47.77 -7.54 28.33
C GLU A 796 46.46 -7.71 27.58
N THR A 797 45.43 -8.31 28.20
CA THR A 797 44.15 -8.63 27.57
C THR A 797 43.04 -7.73 28.01
N GLY A 798 43.16 -7.05 29.18
CA GLY A 798 42.05 -6.30 29.79
C GLY A 798 40.97 -7.18 30.43
N LEU A 799 41.16 -8.51 30.43
CA LEU A 799 40.21 -9.48 30.93
C LEU A 799 40.53 -9.88 32.38
N PRO A 800 39.57 -10.49 33.11
CA PRO A 800 39.85 -11.15 34.38
C PRO A 800 41.11 -12.04 34.28
N ALA A 801 42.02 -11.84 35.20
CA ALA A 801 43.26 -12.58 35.22
C ALA A 801 43.05 -13.99 35.79
N THR A 802 43.68 -15.00 35.19
CA THR A 802 43.77 -16.33 35.82
C THR A 802 44.71 -16.26 37.04
N ASP A 803 44.64 -17.23 37.91
CA ASP A 803 45.53 -17.31 39.08
C ASP A 803 47.03 -17.33 38.72
N TYR A 804 47.35 -17.64 37.50
CA TYR A 804 48.69 -17.78 36.97
C TYR A 804 49.18 -16.58 36.17
N CYS A 805 48.34 -15.53 36.00
CA CYS A 805 48.68 -14.36 35.17
C CYS A 805 49.82 -13.55 35.79
N PRO A 806 50.98 -13.38 35.09
CA PRO A 806 52.14 -12.74 35.68
C PRO A 806 52.08 -11.22 35.71
N ASN A 807 51.13 -10.64 34.98
CA ASN A 807 50.99 -9.18 34.81
C ASN A 807 49.53 -8.76 35.01
N ALA A 808 49.08 -8.73 36.25
CA ALA A 808 47.75 -8.36 36.62
C ALA A 808 47.68 -7.17 37.58
N THR A 809 46.65 -6.37 37.47
CA THR A 809 46.34 -5.23 38.36
C THR A 809 44.95 -5.42 38.95
N TYR A 810 44.76 -5.12 40.20
CA TYR A 810 43.47 -5.17 40.84
C TYR A 810 42.65 -3.94 40.41
N GLY A 811 41.44 -4.17 39.84
CA GLY A 811 40.60 -3.09 39.29
C GLY A 811 39.22 -3.57 38.83
N ILE A 812 38.60 -2.79 37.99
CA ILE A 812 37.29 -3.06 37.40
C ILE A 812 37.47 -3.27 35.89
N CYS A 813 36.87 -4.32 35.35
CA CYS A 813 36.81 -4.53 33.89
C CYS A 813 35.38 -4.90 33.45
N GLU A 814 35.13 -4.76 32.14
CA GLU A 814 33.87 -5.24 31.55
C GLU A 814 34.04 -6.72 31.17
N VAL A 815 33.13 -7.56 31.59
CA VAL A 815 33.01 -8.97 31.22
C VAL A 815 31.78 -9.10 30.36
N LEU A 816 31.96 -9.54 29.11
CA LEU A 816 30.81 -9.63 28.20
C LEU A 816 30.00 -10.88 28.53
N PRO A 817 28.64 -10.73 28.62
CA PRO A 817 27.74 -11.86 28.85
C PRO A 817 27.76 -12.80 27.63
N LEU A 818 27.52 -14.10 27.87
CA LEU A 818 27.31 -15.08 26.81
C LEU A 818 26.06 -14.66 26.03
N GLN A 819 26.17 -14.75 24.69
CA GLN A 819 24.98 -14.52 23.84
C GLN A 819 24.04 -15.74 23.87
N ASP A 820 22.77 -15.50 23.61
CA ASP A 820 21.79 -16.57 23.42
C ASP A 820 22.24 -17.51 22.29
N GLU A 821 22.12 -18.82 22.50
CA GLU A 821 22.51 -19.85 21.53
C GLU A 821 21.75 -19.72 20.21
N SER A 822 20.52 -19.22 20.22
CA SER A 822 19.71 -18.96 19.01
C SER A 822 20.34 -17.95 18.04
N LEU A 823 21.31 -17.15 18.52
CA LEU A 823 22.03 -16.15 17.73
C LEU A 823 23.32 -16.71 17.08
N TRP A 824 23.66 -17.98 17.32
CA TRP A 824 24.94 -18.56 16.89
C TRP A 824 24.86 -19.34 15.58
N GLU A 825 23.71 -19.92 15.25
CA GLU A 825 23.55 -20.83 14.11
C GLU A 825 23.99 -20.19 12.77
N GLY A 826 23.63 -18.92 12.55
CA GLY A 826 24.01 -18.21 11.33
C GLY A 826 25.50 -17.85 11.26
N LEU A 827 26.19 -17.70 12.39
CA LEU A 827 27.63 -17.38 12.45
C LEU A 827 28.50 -18.55 12.06
N GLU A 828 28.15 -19.75 12.49
CA GLU A 828 28.90 -20.99 12.13
C GLU A 828 28.81 -21.22 10.61
N ALA A 829 27.65 -21.07 10.04
CA ALA A 829 27.44 -21.21 8.59
C ALA A 829 28.19 -20.16 7.77
N ALA A 830 28.34 -18.94 8.29
CA ALA A 830 29.15 -17.87 7.64
C ALA A 830 30.67 -18.05 7.83
N GLY A 831 31.10 -19.08 8.54
CA GLY A 831 32.54 -19.32 8.82
C GLY A 831 33.15 -18.31 9.80
N SER A 832 32.34 -17.58 10.54
CA SER A 832 32.78 -16.66 11.59
C SER A 832 33.02 -17.41 12.88
N SER A 833 34.17 -17.17 13.56
CA SER A 833 34.37 -17.68 14.90
C SER A 833 33.49 -16.90 15.88
N ILE A 834 32.59 -17.59 16.55
CA ILE A 834 31.94 -17.09 17.74
C ILE A 834 33.05 -16.90 18.77
N GLY A 835 33.21 -15.66 19.27
CA GLY A 835 34.08 -15.40 20.41
C GLY A 835 33.50 -16.16 21.60
N GLY A 836 33.89 -17.41 21.71
CA GLY A 836 33.45 -18.26 22.78
C GLY A 836 33.88 -17.72 24.14
N GLU A 837 33.30 -18.24 25.20
CA GLU A 837 33.61 -18.06 26.61
C GLU A 837 34.90 -17.26 26.91
N VAL A 838 34.82 -15.93 26.91
CA VAL A 838 35.90 -15.15 27.42
C VAL A 838 35.58 -14.74 28.82
N THR A 839 35.95 -15.57 29.74
CA THR A 839 35.88 -15.22 31.14
C THR A 839 37.23 -14.80 31.66
N TYR A 840 38.33 -15.32 31.17
CA TYR A 840 39.68 -15.10 31.72
C TYR A 840 40.73 -14.88 30.64
N CYS A 841 41.87 -14.28 31.03
CA CYS A 841 43.01 -14.16 30.14
C CYS A 841 43.62 -15.55 29.78
N TYR A 842 44.42 -15.57 28.73
CA TYR A 842 45.00 -16.82 28.20
C TYR A 842 46.15 -17.39 29.07
N HIS A 843 46.59 -16.70 30.14
CA HIS A 843 47.64 -17.17 31.05
C HIS A 843 47.15 -18.31 31.93
N THR A 844 46.78 -19.42 31.35
CA THR A 844 46.40 -20.65 32.09
C THR A 844 47.61 -21.40 32.62
N TYR A 845 47.38 -22.36 33.51
CA TYR A 845 48.47 -23.23 34.00
C TYR A 845 49.24 -23.85 32.83
N ASP A 846 48.55 -24.44 31.89
CA ASP A 846 49.16 -25.12 30.75
C ASP A 846 49.94 -24.17 29.85
N TYR A 847 49.41 -22.97 29.60
CA TYR A 847 50.06 -21.93 28.84
C TYR A 847 51.38 -21.50 29.51
N MET A 848 51.34 -21.23 30.81
CA MET A 848 52.52 -20.81 31.59
C MET A 848 53.55 -21.90 31.63
N MET A 849 53.15 -23.16 31.86
CA MET A 849 54.08 -24.31 31.82
C MET A 849 54.70 -24.52 30.46
N ALA A 850 53.91 -24.38 29.37
CA ALA A 850 54.38 -24.52 27.99
C ALA A 850 55.33 -23.39 27.54
N THR A 851 55.01 -22.15 27.97
CA THR A 851 55.71 -20.94 27.53
C THR A 851 56.95 -20.62 28.37
N TYR A 852 56.84 -20.77 29.69
CA TYR A 852 57.87 -20.32 30.66
C TYR A 852 58.46 -21.44 31.46
N GLY A 853 57.89 -22.63 31.41
CA GLY A 853 58.40 -23.81 32.16
C GLY A 853 58.04 -23.77 33.64
N TYR A 854 57.21 -22.83 34.11
CA TYR A 854 56.74 -22.77 35.46
C TYR A 854 55.31 -22.15 35.48
N ALA A 855 54.54 -22.52 36.48
CA ALA A 855 53.24 -21.91 36.79
C ALA A 855 53.07 -21.82 38.30
N GLU A 856 52.99 -20.61 38.80
CA GLU A 856 52.85 -20.34 40.24
C GLU A 856 51.56 -19.53 40.46
N ILE A 857 50.84 -19.81 41.50
CA ILE A 857 49.64 -19.02 41.86
C ILE A 857 50.10 -17.67 42.38
N LEU A 858 49.86 -16.62 41.60
CA LEU A 858 50.31 -15.26 41.91
C LEU A 858 49.25 -14.44 42.64
N HIS A 859 47.97 -14.74 42.37
CA HIS A 859 46.82 -14.11 42.98
C HIS A 859 45.59 -15.04 42.84
N THR A 860 44.53 -14.77 43.60
CA THR A 860 43.31 -15.54 43.49
C THR A 860 42.17 -14.59 43.20
N ASN A 861 41.47 -14.79 42.10
CA ASN A 861 40.21 -14.17 41.85
C ASN A 861 39.14 -15.04 42.49
N ALA A 862 38.42 -14.52 43.51
CA ALA A 862 37.25 -15.18 44.00
C ALA A 862 36.23 -15.29 42.82
N SER A 863 35.74 -16.52 42.57
CA SER A 863 34.72 -16.73 41.53
C SER A 863 33.55 -15.76 41.78
N ALA A 864 33.00 -15.16 40.72
CA ALA A 864 31.85 -14.26 40.78
C ALA A 864 30.61 -14.86 41.45
N ALA A 865 30.62 -16.15 41.80
CA ALA A 865 29.57 -16.85 42.51
C ALA A 865 29.55 -16.62 44.04
N ALA A 866 30.49 -15.82 44.58
CA ALA A 866 30.58 -15.53 46.01
C ALA A 866 30.73 -14.04 46.36
N ALA A 867 30.09 -13.16 45.62
CA ALA A 867 29.69 -11.85 46.14
C ALA A 867 28.47 -12.09 47.04
N ASP A 868 28.78 -12.63 48.20
CA ASP A 868 27.83 -12.83 49.31
C ASP A 868 27.24 -11.48 49.71
N THR A 869 25.97 -11.31 49.46
CA THR A 869 25.14 -10.17 49.89
C THR A 869 25.02 -10.00 51.39
N SER A 870 25.97 -10.52 52.16
CA SER A 870 25.88 -10.57 53.63
C SER A 870 26.55 -9.43 54.40
N THR A 871 26.90 -8.32 53.77
CA THR A 871 27.40 -7.12 54.47
C THR A 871 26.78 -5.81 54.03
N VAL A 872 25.46 -5.78 53.82
CA VAL A 872 24.73 -4.55 53.99
C VAL A 872 24.14 -4.61 55.40
N THR A 873 24.88 -4.11 56.43
CA THR A 873 24.37 -3.82 57.74
C THR A 873 23.24 -2.82 57.58
N GLU A 874 22.02 -3.25 57.88
CA GLU A 874 20.91 -2.37 58.25
C GLU A 874 21.37 -1.42 59.38
N GLU A 875 21.72 -0.19 59.09
CA GLU A 875 21.63 0.89 60.05
C GLU A 875 20.14 1.19 60.28
N THR A 876 19.57 0.45 61.21
CA THR A 876 18.30 0.83 61.82
C THR A 876 18.54 2.09 62.62
N THR A 877 18.15 3.24 62.12
CA THR A 877 17.96 4.43 62.95
C THR A 877 16.75 4.17 63.84
N GLU A 878 17.03 3.79 65.07
CA GLU A 878 16.09 3.90 66.19
C GLU A 878 15.73 5.39 66.39
N THR A 879 14.55 5.81 65.93
CA THR A 879 13.91 7.02 66.46
C THR A 879 13.31 6.70 67.81
N THR A 880 13.98 7.13 68.88
CA THR A 880 13.44 7.20 70.23
C THR A 880 12.23 8.11 70.21
N ASP A 881 11.08 7.49 70.42
CA ASP A 881 9.82 8.11 70.73
C ASP A 881 9.98 8.72 72.15
N THR A 882 10.02 10.04 72.30
CA THR A 882 9.73 10.75 73.54
C THR A 882 8.37 11.40 73.32
N GLY A 883 7.39 10.73 73.95
CA GLY A 883 6.09 11.30 74.12
C GLY A 883 6.17 12.58 74.91
N GLN A 884 5.40 13.57 74.49
CA GLN A 884 4.80 14.57 75.33
C GLN A 884 3.40 14.89 74.78
N ASP A 885 2.46 14.46 75.67
CA ASP A 885 1.08 14.83 75.76
C ASP A 885 1.00 16.34 75.94
N ASP A 886 0.07 17.00 75.23
CA ASP A 886 -0.79 18.03 75.75
C ASP A 886 -1.66 18.63 74.60
N GLY A 887 -2.93 18.37 74.63
CA GLY A 887 -4.11 19.20 74.95
C GLY A 887 -4.41 20.34 73.93
N GLU A 888 -5.31 20.15 73.08
CA GLU A 888 -6.64 20.77 72.86
C GLU A 888 -7.11 20.40 71.40
#